data_2525f7c2e497ca6f58effc15511abaca
#
_entry.id   2525f7c2e497ca6f58effc15511abaca
#
_cell.length_a   1.000
_cell.length_b   1.000
_cell.length_c   1.000
_cell.angle_alpha   90.00
_cell.angle_beta   90.00
_cell.angle_gamma   90.00
#
_symmetry.space_group_name_H-M   'P 1'
#
loop_
_entity.id
_entity.type
_entity.pdbx_description
1 polymer ?
#
loop_
_entity_poly.entity_id
_entity_poly.type
_entity_poly.pdbx_seq_one_letter_code
_entity_poly.pdbx_strand_id
1 'polypeptide(L)'
;MTPTIRRTVAVILGAASLAAGVARSADANPDQSAGATSATLTTIIVTAQHRSQNIQDVPITMQALTGSNLRQLNVATFEDYAKYLPNVSVASNGPGQDDVFMRGLSDGSPATQGSGSTGLFPNVGLYLNDQSVALPGRNLDVYAVDLNRIEVLEGPQGTLFGSGAEAGVIRYITNKPDLTETGGSATAGYGVTAGGDPNTSVNAVFNLPVIAGRFALRAVIYSDSRGGYINNVPATFARKNTDLGIHYANYPAVNGQCPDGQPNDGYCVPPGSPTINNYAIAGNAINPVTYQGGRLEALYKINDDWDILLTQSNQNMDAQGVFYAQPYGSNGQPLPPLSVTLFNPSYNKDRFEDTAWTVHGKVGPLQLVYDGAYLDRHVEQVGDYTNYARGVYADYYQCYGPGSGWEANLAPTCFSPSSIWHDVAHNTDQQEELRLLTPSSWRLRGIAGVYFEDNRVRDQTFWTYKSIPACTSNGAPGTPGNSGCLSNIGTVAGASVAYPGVQRDTTAYDADVVRQVRQLAFYLSSSFDLIRHKLSITLGTRHYQFKNSSDGSVTSSFYCFDAGTPAGGCTAVSYNLNTEGLKDTESGFRSRANLSWHITPQIMVYYTWSQGFRPGGFNFSGGSQHIYGLDGLYQYTLPKAYKSDALTNNEIGWKSDWWEHRLQWNGALYREQWNNAQVAFFDPGLLGNTFFNTNGQNFVVRGLETSINARVIAGLTLQAAASWNHSRQVNSPALIDNNPGSVNFGKPITESCDANGANCVPVVNPFGPIGAPTADSPPVYFSLRARWDQALGSYLWYIQAGMVHVGHSYTQAGANPTASLGSAVSTDRLRFEDPAYSTFDAATGISKGAWTVRLYGQNLGNSHTSVFTNSDQFIVAQTILRPRVIGLSFTYQYGSEAQ
;
A
#
# COMPACT_ATOMS: atom_id res chain seq x y z
N MET A 1 -4.56 -10.33 -30.90
CA MET A 1 -3.98 -8.97 -30.84
C MET A 1 -5.11 -7.96 -30.88
N THR A 2 -5.39 -7.35 -29.75
CA THR A 2 -6.43 -6.32 -29.63
C THR A 2 -6.07 -5.05 -30.39
N PRO A 3 -7.05 -4.24 -30.84
CA PRO A 3 -6.79 -3.00 -31.60
C PRO A 3 -5.86 -2.01 -30.92
N THR A 4 -5.80 -2.02 -29.59
CA THR A 4 -4.93 -1.17 -28.78
C THR A 4 -3.45 -1.48 -28.99
N ILE A 5 -3.07 -2.76 -29.06
CA ILE A 5 -1.67 -3.19 -29.30
C ILE A 5 -1.20 -2.72 -30.67
N ARG A 6 -2.06 -2.76 -31.69
CA ARG A 6 -1.71 -2.28 -33.02
C ARG A 6 -1.44 -0.77 -33.10
N ARG A 7 -2.16 0.04 -32.29
CA ARG A 7 -1.95 1.50 -32.24
C ARG A 7 -0.67 1.86 -31.50
N THR A 8 -0.39 1.19 -30.39
CA THR A 8 0.83 1.44 -29.60
C THR A 8 2.10 1.01 -30.35
N VAL A 9 2.06 -0.14 -31.02
CA VAL A 9 3.19 -0.61 -31.87
C VAL A 9 3.43 0.32 -33.08
N ALA A 10 2.37 0.87 -33.67
CA ALA A 10 2.50 1.81 -34.79
C ALA A 10 3.12 3.16 -34.37
N VAL A 11 2.82 3.65 -33.14
CA VAL A 11 3.44 4.87 -32.60
C VAL A 11 4.92 4.63 -32.26
N ILE A 12 5.25 3.48 -31.68
CA ILE A 12 6.65 3.13 -31.36
C ILE A 12 7.49 2.91 -32.62
N LEU A 13 6.94 2.25 -33.63
CA LEU A 13 7.62 2.09 -34.92
C LEU A 13 7.77 3.41 -35.68
N GLY A 14 6.80 4.34 -35.55
CA GLY A 14 6.89 5.68 -36.09
C GLY A 14 7.97 6.54 -35.44
N ALA A 15 8.13 6.43 -34.10
CA ALA A 15 9.19 7.12 -33.37
C ALA A 15 10.59 6.52 -33.66
N ALA A 16 10.68 5.21 -33.84
CA ALA A 16 11.93 4.54 -34.21
C ALA A 16 12.38 4.88 -35.66
N SER A 17 11.45 5.09 -36.57
CA SER A 17 11.78 5.49 -37.97
C SER A 17 12.21 6.96 -38.12
N LEU A 18 11.76 7.84 -37.22
CA LEU A 18 12.24 9.22 -37.15
C LEU A 18 13.68 9.30 -36.56
N ALA A 19 14.03 8.40 -35.64
CA ALA A 19 15.37 8.31 -35.05
C ALA A 19 16.42 7.71 -36.04
N ALA A 20 16.00 6.84 -36.94
CA ALA A 20 16.90 6.16 -37.88
C ALA A 20 17.50 7.09 -39.00
N GLY A 21 16.95 8.28 -39.16
CA GLY A 21 17.40 9.24 -40.19
C GLY A 21 18.62 10.10 -39.82
N VAL A 22 19.11 10.05 -38.58
CA VAL A 22 20.19 10.92 -38.08
C VAL A 22 21.43 10.13 -37.59
N ALA A 23 21.42 8.80 -37.68
CA ALA A 23 22.55 7.99 -37.25
C ALA A 23 23.76 8.09 -38.20
N ARG A 24 24.60 9.11 -38.00
CA ARG A 24 26.02 9.03 -38.42
C ARG A 24 26.76 8.20 -37.37
N SER A 25 27.52 7.21 -37.87
CA SER A 25 28.38 6.36 -37.06
C SER A 25 29.26 7.19 -36.12
N ALA A 26 29.03 7.11 -34.82
CA ALA A 26 29.96 7.53 -33.81
C ALA A 26 30.93 6.35 -33.54
N ASP A 27 32.21 6.62 -33.57
CA ASP A 27 33.26 5.68 -33.22
C ASP A 27 33.09 5.22 -31.76
N ALA A 28 33.32 3.94 -31.57
CA ALA A 28 33.18 3.31 -30.24
C ALA A 28 34.07 4.00 -29.21
N ASN A 29 33.45 4.57 -28.17
CA ASN A 29 34.14 5.19 -27.05
C ASN A 29 34.77 4.11 -26.14
N PRO A 30 36.05 4.20 -25.74
CA PRO A 30 36.69 3.16 -24.95
C PRO A 30 36.25 3.06 -23.48
N ASP A 31 35.37 3.90 -23.00
CA ASP A 31 35.00 3.99 -21.60
C ASP A 31 34.06 2.90 -21.06
N GLN A 32 33.37 2.13 -21.90
CA GLN A 32 32.56 1.00 -21.42
C GLN A 32 33.40 -0.13 -20.78
N SER A 33 34.68 -0.19 -21.09
CA SER A 33 35.59 -1.15 -20.48
C SER A 33 36.03 -0.72 -19.05
N ALA A 34 35.93 0.57 -18.72
CA ALA A 34 36.39 1.09 -17.43
C ALA A 34 35.60 0.56 -16.24
N GLY A 35 34.28 0.31 -16.40
CA GLY A 35 33.47 -0.24 -15.32
C GLY A 35 33.79 -1.68 -14.93
N ALA A 36 34.17 -2.53 -15.86
CA ALA A 36 34.57 -3.92 -15.60
C ALA A 36 35.96 -4.06 -15.00
N THR A 37 36.84 -3.06 -15.21
CA THR A 37 38.21 -3.05 -14.73
C THR A 37 38.39 -2.25 -13.44
N SER A 38 37.39 -1.44 -13.01
CA SER A 38 37.45 -0.69 -11.78
C SER A 38 37.56 -1.62 -10.57
N ALA A 39 38.52 -1.36 -9.72
CA ALA A 39 38.69 -2.08 -8.45
C ALA A 39 37.90 -1.45 -7.29
N THR A 40 37.27 -0.30 -7.49
CA THR A 40 36.60 0.49 -6.46
C THR A 40 35.08 0.53 -6.65
N LEU A 41 34.36 0.79 -5.57
CA LEU A 41 32.89 1.02 -5.60
C LEU A 41 32.61 2.42 -6.13
N THR A 42 31.48 2.55 -6.84
CA THR A 42 31.01 3.86 -7.32
C THR A 42 30.43 4.68 -6.17
N THR A 43 30.81 5.96 -6.11
CA THR A 43 30.23 6.91 -5.15
C THR A 43 28.76 7.16 -5.50
N ILE A 44 27.87 7.00 -4.52
CA ILE A 44 26.43 7.26 -4.68
C ILE A 44 26.13 8.63 -4.09
N ILE A 45 25.60 9.52 -4.93
CA ILE A 45 25.13 10.85 -4.51
C ILE A 45 23.63 10.77 -4.25
N VAL A 46 23.18 11.29 -3.12
CA VAL A 46 21.79 11.27 -2.67
C VAL A 46 21.32 12.69 -2.32
N THR A 47 20.00 12.86 -2.25
CA THR A 47 19.36 14.14 -1.88
C THR A 47 18.45 14.02 -0.65
N ALA A 48 18.73 13.05 0.17
CA ALA A 48 17.95 12.66 1.36
C ALA A 48 17.72 13.79 2.40
N GLN A 49 18.56 14.81 2.40
CA GLN A 49 18.41 16.00 3.28
C GLN A 49 18.17 17.28 2.47
N HIS A 50 17.51 17.17 1.30
CA HIS A 50 17.33 18.27 0.34
C HIS A 50 18.66 18.94 -0.07
N ARG A 51 19.76 18.23 0.05
CA ARG A 51 21.11 18.62 -0.39
C ARG A 51 21.77 17.45 -1.11
N SER A 52 22.49 17.77 -2.19
CA SER A 52 23.31 16.74 -2.86
C SER A 52 24.53 16.39 -2.00
N GLN A 53 24.62 15.14 -1.54
CA GLN A 53 25.66 14.65 -0.64
C GLN A 53 26.06 13.22 -1.02
N ASN A 54 27.31 12.84 -0.70
CA ASN A 54 27.69 11.44 -0.75
C ASN A 54 26.91 10.65 0.33
N ILE A 55 26.34 9.50 -0.02
CA ILE A 55 25.59 8.65 0.92
C ILE A 55 26.39 8.31 2.18
N GLN A 56 27.73 8.24 2.09
CA GLN A 56 28.60 7.97 3.23
C GLN A 56 28.70 9.16 4.21
N ASP A 57 28.38 10.38 3.76
CA ASP A 57 28.42 11.58 4.60
C ASP A 57 27.05 11.94 5.20
N VAL A 58 26.00 11.19 4.86
CA VAL A 58 24.65 11.44 5.37
C VAL A 58 24.42 10.69 6.69
N PRO A 59 24.27 11.38 7.85
CA PRO A 59 24.20 10.75 9.16
C PRO A 59 22.78 10.27 9.51
N ILE A 60 22.22 9.43 8.66
CA ILE A 60 20.99 8.66 8.83
C ILE A 60 21.14 7.30 8.17
N THR A 61 20.38 6.32 8.63
CA THR A 61 20.30 5.03 7.93
C THR A 61 19.52 5.21 6.65
N MET A 62 20.12 4.83 5.56
CA MET A 62 19.48 4.88 4.25
C MET A 62 20.11 3.91 3.26
N GLN A 63 19.30 3.53 2.30
CA GLN A 63 19.71 2.75 1.15
C GLN A 63 19.40 3.52 -0.14
N ALA A 64 20.15 3.24 -1.20
CA ALA A 64 19.90 3.80 -2.51
C ALA A 64 20.04 2.71 -3.57
N LEU A 65 18.96 2.45 -4.30
CA LEU A 65 18.98 1.60 -5.48
C LEU A 65 19.17 2.50 -6.70
N THR A 66 20.36 2.51 -7.28
CA THR A 66 20.66 3.32 -8.48
C THR A 66 19.90 2.82 -9.70
N GLY A 67 19.72 3.66 -10.72
CA GLY A 67 19.09 3.26 -11.98
C GLY A 67 19.75 2.03 -12.61
N SER A 68 21.09 1.89 -12.46
CA SER A 68 21.79 0.68 -12.89
C SER A 68 21.42 -0.54 -12.05
N ASN A 69 21.26 -0.41 -10.72
CA ASN A 69 20.78 -1.49 -9.86
C ASN A 69 19.35 -1.91 -10.24
N LEU A 70 18.45 -0.94 -10.47
CA LEU A 70 17.07 -1.22 -10.88
C LEU A 70 17.04 -2.02 -12.19
N ARG A 71 17.80 -1.60 -13.19
CA ARG A 71 17.93 -2.36 -14.44
C ARG A 71 18.51 -3.75 -14.22
N GLN A 72 19.61 -3.86 -13.45
CA GLN A 72 20.27 -5.13 -13.15
C GLN A 72 19.33 -6.13 -12.44
N LEU A 73 18.50 -5.65 -11.51
CA LEU A 73 17.56 -6.45 -10.73
C LEU A 73 16.24 -6.73 -11.46
N ASN A 74 16.04 -6.13 -12.64
CA ASN A 74 14.76 -6.16 -13.36
C ASN A 74 13.59 -5.63 -12.54
N VAL A 75 13.83 -4.55 -11.83
CA VAL A 75 12.83 -3.84 -11.03
C VAL A 75 12.00 -2.96 -11.94
N ALA A 76 10.69 -3.09 -11.87
CA ALA A 76 9.75 -2.27 -12.60
C ALA A 76 8.57 -1.79 -11.73
N THR A 77 8.18 -2.55 -10.70
CA THR A 77 7.08 -2.19 -9.80
C THR A 77 7.57 -2.13 -8.35
N PHE A 78 6.69 -1.66 -7.47
CA PHE A 78 6.94 -1.62 -6.04
C PHE A 78 7.34 -3.00 -5.48
N GLU A 79 6.58 -4.04 -5.78
CA GLU A 79 6.87 -5.42 -5.33
C GLU A 79 8.26 -5.91 -5.75
N ASP A 80 8.75 -5.48 -6.92
CA ASP A 80 10.04 -5.94 -7.45
C ASP A 80 11.21 -5.41 -6.63
N TYR A 81 11.16 -4.17 -6.11
CA TYR A 81 12.29 -3.61 -5.36
C TYR A 81 12.16 -3.76 -3.84
N ALA A 82 10.94 -3.77 -3.31
CA ALA A 82 10.70 -3.89 -1.86
C ALA A 82 11.41 -5.13 -1.27
N LYS A 83 11.41 -6.24 -1.99
CA LYS A 83 12.12 -7.48 -1.60
C LYS A 83 13.65 -7.34 -1.46
N TYR A 84 14.26 -6.26 -1.95
CA TYR A 84 15.70 -6.02 -1.80
C TYR A 84 16.02 -5.01 -0.70
N LEU A 85 15.01 -4.53 0.01
CA LEU A 85 15.12 -3.55 1.08
C LEU A 85 14.91 -4.23 2.43
N PRO A 86 15.94 -4.63 3.15
CA PRO A 86 15.81 -5.08 4.53
C PRO A 86 15.13 -3.99 5.35
N ASN A 87 14.34 -4.38 6.35
CA ASN A 87 13.53 -3.49 7.18
C ASN A 87 12.29 -2.87 6.51
N VAL A 88 12.03 -3.14 5.25
CA VAL A 88 10.78 -2.77 4.57
C VAL A 88 9.91 -4.01 4.46
N SER A 89 8.72 -3.99 5.04
CA SER A 89 7.68 -4.99 4.86
C SER A 89 6.49 -4.40 4.13
N VAL A 90 5.69 -5.26 3.52
CA VAL A 90 4.58 -4.86 2.68
C VAL A 90 3.39 -5.76 2.98
N ALA A 91 2.25 -5.17 3.30
CA ALA A 91 0.96 -5.83 3.25
C ALA A 91 0.30 -5.49 1.92
N SER A 92 -0.08 -6.48 1.13
CA SER A 92 -0.57 -6.28 -0.24
C SER A 92 -1.75 -7.18 -0.55
N ASN A 93 -2.78 -6.62 -1.15
CA ASN A 93 -3.87 -7.36 -1.78
C ASN A 93 -3.70 -7.46 -3.31
N GLY A 94 -2.59 -6.96 -3.84
CA GLY A 94 -2.24 -6.94 -5.25
C GLY A 94 -1.84 -5.56 -5.77
N PRO A 95 -1.56 -5.41 -7.06
CA PRO A 95 -1.07 -4.16 -7.65
C PRO A 95 -1.92 -2.93 -7.30
N GLY A 96 -1.28 -1.87 -6.82
CA GLY A 96 -1.93 -0.63 -6.38
C GLY A 96 -2.71 -0.76 -5.07
N GLN A 97 -2.53 -1.84 -4.31
CA GLN A 97 -3.21 -2.11 -3.05
C GLN A 97 -2.18 -2.47 -1.96
N ASP A 98 -1.10 -1.72 -1.90
CA ASP A 98 0.03 -1.98 -1.02
C ASP A 98 0.08 -0.97 0.12
N ASP A 99 0.29 -1.45 1.35
CA ASP A 99 0.75 -0.66 2.47
C ASP A 99 2.19 -1.03 2.83
N VAL A 100 3.01 -0.01 3.03
CA VAL A 100 4.45 -0.15 3.27
C VAL A 100 4.76 0.16 4.71
N PHE A 101 5.53 -0.71 5.33
CA PHE A 101 5.97 -0.55 6.71
C PHE A 101 7.50 -0.58 6.80
N MET A 102 8.06 0.12 7.75
CA MET A 102 9.49 0.10 8.04
C MET A 102 9.76 -0.24 9.49
N ARG A 103 10.86 -0.97 9.75
CA ARG A 103 11.33 -1.33 11.09
C ARG A 103 10.26 -2.03 11.94
N GLY A 104 9.30 -2.71 11.28
CA GLY A 104 8.24 -3.41 11.97
C GLY A 104 7.16 -2.52 12.58
N LEU A 105 7.01 -1.29 12.12
CA LEU A 105 5.95 -0.38 12.51
C LEU A 105 4.75 -0.56 11.57
N SER A 106 3.96 -1.60 11.80
CA SER A 106 2.75 -1.88 11.04
C SER A 106 1.51 -1.50 11.84
N ASP A 107 0.55 -0.91 11.18
CA ASP A 107 -0.73 -0.47 11.73
C ASP A 107 -1.91 -1.42 11.45
N GLY A 108 -1.62 -2.56 10.83
CA GLY A 108 -2.58 -3.61 10.53
C GLY A 108 -2.79 -3.84 9.02
N SER A 109 -3.88 -4.52 8.69
CA SER A 109 -4.20 -4.85 7.30
C SER A 109 -4.61 -3.62 6.49
N PRO A 110 -4.20 -3.52 5.21
CA PRO A 110 -4.66 -2.48 4.31
C PRO A 110 -6.17 -2.57 4.11
N ALA A 111 -6.83 -1.43 4.06
CA ALA A 111 -8.25 -1.36 3.76
C ALA A 111 -8.51 -1.86 2.33
N THR A 112 -9.40 -2.84 2.18
CA THR A 112 -9.75 -3.40 0.87
C THR A 112 -10.89 -2.66 0.21
N GLN A 113 -11.85 -2.18 1.00
CA GLN A 113 -13.06 -1.49 0.56
C GLN A 113 -13.12 -0.11 1.18
N GLY A 114 -13.51 0.91 0.41
CA GLY A 114 -13.57 2.29 0.89
C GLY A 114 -12.21 2.79 1.39
N SER A 115 -11.14 2.37 0.76
CA SER A 115 -9.78 2.65 1.23
C SER A 115 -9.48 4.16 1.31
N GLY A 116 -10.06 4.95 0.43
CA GLY A 116 -9.90 6.39 0.42
C GLY A 116 -10.60 7.07 1.61
N SER A 117 -11.75 6.55 2.01
CA SER A 117 -12.55 7.12 3.11
C SER A 117 -12.13 6.60 4.49
N THR A 118 -11.88 5.31 4.63
CA THR A 118 -11.57 4.65 5.91
C THR A 118 -10.09 4.42 6.17
N GLY A 119 -9.25 4.42 5.10
CA GLY A 119 -7.82 4.14 5.21
C GLY A 119 -7.06 5.14 6.06
N LEU A 120 -6.08 4.65 6.79
CA LEU A 120 -5.11 5.45 7.53
C LEU A 120 -4.18 6.21 6.56
N PHE A 121 -3.60 7.31 7.02
CA PHE A 121 -2.43 7.84 6.33
C PHE A 121 -1.27 6.85 6.45
N PRO A 122 -0.50 6.64 5.38
CA PRO A 122 0.64 5.74 5.44
C PRO A 122 1.66 6.24 6.47
N ASN A 123 2.33 5.32 7.16
CA ASN A 123 3.40 5.65 8.09
C ASN A 123 4.78 5.77 7.40
N VAL A 124 4.89 5.35 6.16
CA VAL A 124 6.05 5.53 5.29
C VAL A 124 5.69 6.48 4.16
N GLY A 125 6.36 7.63 4.12
CA GLY A 125 6.15 8.64 3.08
C GLY A 125 6.67 8.18 1.73
N LEU A 126 5.84 8.31 0.69
CA LEU A 126 6.24 8.08 -0.70
C LEU A 126 6.41 9.42 -1.42
N TYR A 127 7.50 9.56 -2.17
CA TYR A 127 7.82 10.78 -2.89
C TYR A 127 8.21 10.49 -4.34
N LEU A 128 7.66 11.27 -5.25
CA LEU A 128 8.12 11.34 -6.64
C LEU A 128 8.92 12.65 -6.80
N ASN A 129 10.25 12.54 -6.91
CA ASN A 129 11.20 13.64 -6.73
C ASN A 129 11.04 14.30 -5.34
N ASP A 130 10.60 15.56 -5.27
CA ASP A 130 10.36 16.28 -4.03
C ASP A 130 8.86 16.38 -3.65
N GLN A 131 7.98 15.85 -4.49
CA GLN A 131 6.54 15.81 -4.23
C GLN A 131 6.15 14.60 -3.38
N SER A 132 5.36 14.79 -2.34
CA SER A 132 4.69 13.71 -1.61
C SER A 132 3.59 13.07 -2.49
N VAL A 133 3.59 11.76 -2.58
CA VAL A 133 2.54 10.97 -3.21
C VAL A 133 1.93 9.97 -2.21
N ALA A 134 2.06 10.30 -0.93
CA ALA A 134 1.51 9.55 0.20
C ALA A 134 0.01 9.84 0.33
N LEU A 135 -0.83 8.91 -0.07
CA LEU A 135 -2.29 9.05 -0.07
C LEU A 135 -2.94 8.12 0.96
N PRO A 136 -4.03 8.52 1.59
CA PRO A 136 -4.73 7.65 2.55
C PRO A 136 -5.16 6.33 1.94
N GLY A 137 -4.96 5.25 2.68
CA GLY A 137 -5.49 3.93 2.39
C GLY A 137 -4.82 3.14 1.27
N ARG A 138 -4.06 3.78 0.39
CA ARG A 138 -3.33 3.11 -0.71
C ARG A 138 -2.13 3.92 -1.15
N ASN A 139 -0.97 3.33 -1.14
CA ASN A 139 0.22 3.93 -1.73
C ASN A 139 0.08 4.05 -3.26
N LEU A 140 0.72 5.07 -3.85
CA LEU A 140 0.79 5.21 -5.29
C LEU A 140 1.83 4.20 -5.83
N ASP A 141 1.40 3.30 -6.70
CA ASP A 141 2.29 2.33 -7.35
C ASP A 141 2.92 2.96 -8.62
N VAL A 142 4.12 3.51 -8.46
CA VAL A 142 4.85 4.17 -9.55
C VAL A 142 5.69 3.15 -10.31
N TYR A 143 5.47 3.03 -11.63
CA TYR A 143 6.27 2.18 -12.50
C TYR A 143 7.71 2.72 -12.62
N ALA A 144 8.70 1.89 -12.23
CA ALA A 144 10.09 2.30 -12.03
C ALA A 144 10.90 2.33 -13.34
N VAL A 145 10.50 3.18 -14.31
CA VAL A 145 11.21 3.38 -15.56
C VAL A 145 11.93 4.73 -15.56
N ASP A 146 13.15 4.75 -16.08
CA ASP A 146 13.99 5.96 -16.21
C ASP A 146 14.16 6.70 -14.88
N LEU A 147 14.37 5.95 -13.81
CA LEU A 147 14.75 6.50 -12.52
C LEU A 147 16.27 6.61 -12.42
N ASN A 148 16.74 7.71 -11.86
CA ASN A 148 18.13 7.88 -11.44
C ASN A 148 18.44 6.96 -10.26
N ARG A 149 17.51 6.91 -9.29
CA ARG A 149 17.60 6.05 -8.12
C ARG A 149 16.30 6.02 -7.32
N ILE A 150 16.17 5.03 -6.45
CA ILE A 150 15.20 5.02 -5.35
C ILE A 150 16.00 5.22 -4.06
N GLU A 151 15.66 6.25 -3.29
CA GLU A 151 16.23 6.51 -1.95
C GLU A 151 15.26 5.99 -0.89
N VAL A 152 15.75 5.21 0.05
CA VAL A 152 14.98 4.68 1.19
C VAL A 152 15.64 5.21 2.47
N LEU A 153 14.92 6.06 3.19
CA LEU A 153 15.35 6.65 4.45
C LEU A 153 14.61 5.95 5.57
N GLU A 154 15.34 5.29 6.44
CA GLU A 154 14.78 4.50 7.53
C GLU A 154 14.72 5.31 8.82
N GLY A 155 13.62 5.12 9.59
CA GLY A 155 13.33 5.90 10.79
C GLY A 155 12.67 7.26 10.52
N PRO A 156 12.16 7.93 11.56
CA PRO A 156 11.34 9.11 11.44
C PRO A 156 12.01 10.29 10.73
N GLN A 157 11.32 10.84 9.72
CA GLN A 157 11.74 11.99 8.92
C GLN A 157 10.78 13.18 9.04
N GLY A 158 9.94 13.23 10.05
CA GLY A 158 8.88 14.22 10.20
C GLY A 158 9.32 15.69 10.18
N THR A 159 10.58 15.98 10.47
CA THR A 159 11.14 17.35 10.45
C THR A 159 11.26 17.92 9.02
N LEU A 160 11.76 17.16 8.07
CA LEU A 160 11.98 17.61 6.68
C LEU A 160 10.82 17.21 5.77
N PHE A 161 10.29 15.99 5.93
CA PHE A 161 9.29 15.43 5.06
C PHE A 161 7.85 15.52 5.59
N GLY A 162 7.66 15.85 6.86
CA GLY A 162 6.33 16.13 7.44
C GLY A 162 5.52 14.89 7.80
N SER A 163 4.21 14.96 7.57
CA SER A 163 3.27 13.87 7.85
C SER A 163 3.48 12.70 6.90
N GLY A 164 3.11 11.48 7.36
CA GLY A 164 3.33 10.26 6.57
C GLY A 164 4.79 9.81 6.50
N ALA A 165 5.75 10.60 7.00
CA ALA A 165 7.14 10.21 7.14
C ALA A 165 7.44 9.78 8.60
N GLU A 166 6.53 9.03 9.20
CA GLU A 166 6.62 8.59 10.59
C GLU A 166 7.65 7.50 10.76
N ALA A 167 7.58 6.43 9.98
CA ALA A 167 8.51 5.29 10.05
C ALA A 167 9.68 5.42 9.07
N GLY A 168 9.54 6.23 8.04
CA GLY A 168 10.56 6.44 7.02
C GLY A 168 10.03 7.09 5.75
N VAL A 169 10.87 7.12 4.72
CA VAL A 169 10.55 7.72 3.41
C VAL A 169 11.14 6.87 2.27
N ILE A 170 10.36 6.68 1.22
CA ILE A 170 10.81 6.14 -0.07
C ILE A 170 10.66 7.24 -1.12
N ARG A 171 11.75 7.53 -1.86
CA ARG A 171 11.78 8.59 -2.87
C ARG A 171 12.18 8.01 -4.22
N TYR A 172 11.35 8.21 -5.22
CA TYR A 172 11.65 7.94 -6.62
C TYR A 172 12.25 9.20 -7.24
N ILE A 173 13.51 9.15 -7.62
CA ILE A 173 14.22 10.28 -8.25
C ILE A 173 14.37 9.98 -9.73
N THR A 174 13.75 10.83 -10.58
CA THR A 174 13.79 10.67 -12.04
C THR A 174 15.12 11.17 -12.61
N ASN A 175 15.48 10.70 -13.82
CA ASN A 175 16.56 11.31 -14.59
C ASN A 175 16.06 12.61 -15.20
N LYS A 176 16.79 13.70 -15.00
CA LYS A 176 16.48 15.01 -15.56
C LYS A 176 16.92 15.12 -17.03
N PRO A 177 16.33 16.03 -17.83
CA PRO A 177 16.81 16.34 -19.18
C PRO A 177 18.28 16.79 -19.18
N ASP A 178 19.09 16.21 -20.09
CA ASP A 178 20.46 16.63 -20.32
C ASP A 178 20.47 17.78 -21.33
N LEU A 179 21.11 18.92 -20.97
CA LEU A 179 21.18 20.14 -21.75
C LEU A 179 22.20 20.09 -22.88
N THR A 180 23.06 19.09 -22.91
CA THR A 180 24.25 19.04 -23.77
C THR A 180 24.22 17.92 -24.80
N GLU A 181 23.67 16.76 -24.45
CA GLU A 181 23.79 15.57 -25.25
C GLU A 181 22.43 15.00 -25.66
N THR A 182 22.32 14.64 -26.95
CA THR A 182 21.20 13.86 -27.44
C THR A 182 21.44 12.38 -27.12
N GLY A 183 20.45 11.73 -26.54
CA GLY A 183 20.55 10.32 -26.18
C GLY A 183 19.19 9.66 -26.09
N GLY A 184 19.20 8.35 -25.98
CA GLY A 184 17.98 7.58 -25.79
C GLY A 184 18.22 6.10 -25.59
N SER A 185 17.20 5.41 -25.13
CA SER A 185 17.20 3.96 -24.98
C SER A 185 15.85 3.38 -25.38
N ALA A 186 15.87 2.15 -25.88
CA ALA A 186 14.66 1.36 -26.11
C ALA A 186 14.90 -0.05 -25.57
N THR A 187 13.98 -0.54 -24.76
CA THR A 187 14.03 -1.89 -24.20
C THR A 187 12.77 -2.65 -24.55
N ALA A 188 12.93 -3.90 -25.00
CA ALA A 188 11.85 -4.85 -25.18
C ALA A 188 12.13 -6.12 -24.35
N GLY A 189 11.12 -6.64 -23.67
CA GLY A 189 11.21 -7.82 -22.83
C GLY A 189 10.11 -8.82 -23.13
N TYR A 190 10.45 -10.11 -22.99
CA TYR A 190 9.51 -11.22 -23.02
C TYR A 190 9.86 -12.21 -21.91
N GLY A 191 8.86 -12.70 -21.20
CA GLY A 191 9.05 -13.68 -20.13
C GLY A 191 7.90 -14.66 -20.04
N VAL A 192 8.13 -15.76 -19.37
CA VAL A 192 7.12 -16.79 -19.09
C VAL A 192 7.01 -17.01 -17.60
N THR A 193 5.78 -17.03 -17.12
CA THR A 193 5.45 -17.32 -15.71
C THR A 193 5.16 -18.80 -15.58
N ALA A 194 5.73 -19.48 -14.58
CA ALA A 194 5.49 -20.91 -14.34
C ALA A 194 4.01 -21.13 -13.98
N GLY A 195 3.32 -21.92 -14.79
CA GLY A 195 1.87 -22.17 -14.63
C GLY A 195 0.96 -21.01 -14.94
N GLY A 196 1.49 -19.94 -15.56
CA GLY A 196 0.75 -18.73 -15.91
C GLY A 196 0.97 -18.28 -17.34
N ASP A 197 0.47 -17.08 -17.65
CA ASP A 197 0.57 -16.47 -18.97
C ASP A 197 1.91 -15.74 -19.17
N PRO A 198 2.31 -15.48 -20.43
CA PRO A 198 3.53 -14.76 -20.76
C PRO A 198 3.47 -13.28 -20.36
N ASN A 199 4.67 -12.72 -20.16
CA ASN A 199 4.88 -11.31 -19.84
C ASN A 199 5.52 -10.60 -21.03
N THR A 200 5.13 -9.37 -21.30
CA THR A 200 5.73 -8.52 -22.34
C THR A 200 5.96 -7.11 -21.82
N SER A 201 7.11 -6.53 -22.11
CA SER A 201 7.41 -5.16 -21.74
C SER A 201 8.09 -4.41 -22.88
N VAL A 202 7.76 -3.13 -23.02
CA VAL A 202 8.42 -2.21 -23.94
C VAL A 202 8.54 -0.87 -23.24
N ASN A 203 9.72 -0.27 -23.26
CA ASN A 203 9.89 1.12 -22.86
C ASN A 203 10.88 1.84 -23.78
N ALA A 204 10.73 3.15 -23.88
CA ALA A 204 11.64 4.02 -24.61
C ALA A 204 11.86 5.33 -23.85
N VAL A 205 13.09 5.79 -23.90
CA VAL A 205 13.55 7.07 -23.33
C VAL A 205 14.22 7.86 -24.43
N PHE A 206 13.96 9.14 -24.48
CA PHE A 206 14.58 10.05 -25.43
C PHE A 206 14.93 11.39 -24.76
N ASN A 207 16.17 11.83 -24.93
CA ASN A 207 16.68 13.13 -24.47
C ASN A 207 17.09 13.98 -25.66
N LEU A 208 16.60 15.22 -25.69
CA LEU A 208 16.87 16.17 -26.77
C LEU A 208 17.23 17.56 -26.21
N PRO A 209 18.49 18.00 -26.32
CA PRO A 209 18.85 19.38 -26.09
C PRO A 209 18.37 20.23 -27.28
N VAL A 210 17.21 20.87 -27.14
CA VAL A 210 16.62 21.72 -28.21
C VAL A 210 17.47 22.98 -28.41
N ILE A 211 17.97 23.56 -27.33
CA ILE A 211 18.94 24.67 -27.31
C ILE A 211 20.10 24.23 -26.43
N ALA A 212 21.21 23.87 -27.05
CA ALA A 212 22.37 23.35 -26.32
C ALA A 212 22.76 24.24 -25.13
N GLY A 213 22.90 23.61 -23.96
CA GLY A 213 23.24 24.30 -22.71
C GLY A 213 22.11 25.11 -22.09
N ARG A 214 20.92 25.22 -22.71
CA ARG A 214 19.82 26.09 -22.21
C ARG A 214 18.46 25.44 -22.14
N PHE A 215 18.07 24.61 -23.09
CA PHE A 215 16.75 23.99 -23.10
C PHE A 215 16.82 22.55 -23.60
N ALA A 216 16.34 21.63 -22.79
CA ALA A 216 16.25 20.23 -23.16
C ALA A 216 14.89 19.62 -22.79
N LEU A 217 14.50 18.63 -23.56
CA LEU A 217 13.33 17.79 -23.34
C LEU A 217 13.78 16.35 -23.07
N ARG A 218 13.11 15.68 -22.13
CA ARG A 218 13.24 14.24 -21.90
C ARG A 218 11.85 13.61 -21.93
N ALA A 219 11.69 12.57 -22.74
CA ALA A 219 10.43 11.85 -22.89
C ALA A 219 10.64 10.37 -22.54
N VAL A 220 9.69 9.81 -21.83
CA VAL A 220 9.64 8.40 -21.44
C VAL A 220 8.27 7.86 -21.78
N ILE A 221 8.23 6.68 -22.39
CA ILE A 221 6.99 5.93 -22.63
C ILE A 221 7.23 4.47 -22.27
N TYR A 222 6.19 3.81 -21.74
CA TYR A 222 6.27 2.40 -21.38
C TYR A 222 4.93 1.67 -21.47
N SER A 223 5.04 0.36 -21.68
CA SER A 223 3.94 -0.59 -21.55
C SER A 223 4.51 -1.90 -21.03
N ASP A 224 4.03 -2.36 -19.87
CA ASP A 224 4.41 -3.65 -19.24
C ASP A 224 3.14 -4.45 -18.99
N SER A 225 3.00 -5.60 -19.61
CA SER A 225 1.90 -6.54 -19.42
C SER A 225 2.44 -7.80 -18.78
N ARG A 226 2.03 -8.04 -17.54
CA ARG A 226 2.41 -9.21 -16.75
C ARG A 226 1.27 -10.21 -16.78
N GLY A 227 1.54 -11.40 -17.28
CA GLY A 227 0.57 -12.48 -17.38
C GLY A 227 0.04 -12.94 -16.03
N GLY A 228 -1.19 -13.40 -16.00
CA GLY A 228 -1.82 -13.95 -14.80
C GLY A 228 -1.22 -15.29 -14.38
N TYR A 229 -1.54 -15.70 -13.16
CA TYR A 229 -1.08 -16.97 -12.58
C TYR A 229 -2.06 -17.55 -11.53
N ILE A 230 -3.11 -16.83 -11.18
CA ILE A 230 -4.20 -17.34 -10.31
C ILE A 230 -5.28 -17.97 -11.18
N ASN A 231 -5.81 -19.11 -10.75
CA ASN A 231 -6.85 -19.84 -11.45
C ASN A 231 -8.19 -19.68 -10.73
N ASN A 232 -9.25 -19.32 -11.44
CA ASN A 232 -10.61 -19.40 -10.92
C ASN A 232 -11.17 -20.79 -11.24
N VAL A 233 -11.24 -21.65 -10.24
CA VAL A 233 -11.68 -23.03 -10.45
C VAL A 233 -13.20 -23.12 -10.53
N PRO A 234 -13.76 -24.02 -11.38
CA PRO A 234 -15.20 -24.23 -11.47
C PRO A 234 -15.80 -24.60 -10.10
N ALA A 235 -16.82 -23.87 -9.69
CA ALA A 235 -17.48 -24.07 -8.42
C ALA A 235 -18.97 -23.73 -8.50
N THR A 236 -19.74 -24.36 -7.65
CA THR A 236 -21.15 -23.98 -7.36
C THR A 236 -21.22 -23.60 -5.89
N PHE A 237 -21.78 -22.41 -5.65
CA PHE A 237 -22.07 -21.97 -4.31
C PHE A 237 -23.47 -22.42 -3.92
N ALA A 238 -23.58 -23.14 -2.83
CA ALA A 238 -24.83 -23.47 -2.18
C ALA A 238 -24.66 -23.24 -0.67
N ARG A 239 -25.65 -22.69 -0.05
CA ARG A 239 -25.63 -22.58 1.42
C ARG A 239 -25.74 -23.96 2.06
N LYS A 240 -25.05 -24.09 3.19
CA LYS A 240 -25.05 -25.28 4.03
C LYS A 240 -25.46 -24.93 5.43
N ASN A 241 -26.03 -25.85 6.17
CA ASN A 241 -26.40 -25.65 7.58
C ASN A 241 -25.21 -25.38 8.48
N THR A 242 -24.00 -25.70 8.02
CA THR A 242 -22.73 -25.39 8.72
C THR A 242 -22.21 -24.00 8.40
N ASP A 243 -22.84 -23.24 7.50
CA ASP A 243 -22.45 -21.87 7.21
C ASP A 243 -22.83 -20.99 8.40
N LEU A 244 -21.84 -20.26 8.93
CA LEU A 244 -22.06 -19.33 10.03
C LEU A 244 -23.05 -18.28 9.58
N GLY A 245 -24.10 -18.05 10.33
CA GLY A 245 -25.00 -16.94 10.07
C GLY A 245 -26.36 -17.27 9.44
N ILE A 246 -26.72 -18.51 9.20
CA ILE A 246 -28.06 -18.83 8.75
C ILE A 246 -29.00 -18.90 9.95
N HIS A 247 -29.83 -17.87 10.11
CA HIS A 247 -30.79 -17.79 11.19
C HIS A 247 -32.22 -17.89 10.68
N TYR A 248 -32.65 -19.08 10.25
CA TYR A 248 -34.05 -19.37 10.00
C TYR A 248 -34.70 -19.92 11.27
N ALA A 249 -34.78 -19.10 12.31
CA ALA A 249 -35.24 -19.51 13.62
C ALA A 249 -36.63 -20.22 13.61
N ASN A 250 -37.44 -20.04 12.57
CA ASN A 250 -38.76 -20.61 12.44
C ASN A 250 -38.93 -21.58 11.27
N TYR A 251 -37.83 -21.96 10.56
CA TYR A 251 -37.98 -22.99 9.54
C TYR A 251 -38.02 -24.35 10.27
N PRO A 252 -39.16 -25.06 10.20
CA PRO A 252 -39.37 -26.21 11.09
C PRO A 252 -38.45 -27.35 10.70
N ALA A 253 -37.59 -27.71 11.61
CA ALA A 253 -36.91 -29.00 11.55
C ALA A 253 -37.94 -30.09 11.72
N VAL A 254 -37.94 -31.09 10.86
CA VAL A 254 -38.79 -32.28 11.00
C VAL A 254 -37.98 -33.35 11.69
N ASN A 255 -38.40 -33.80 12.87
CA ASN A 255 -37.69 -34.80 13.68
C ASN A 255 -36.25 -34.42 14.06
N GLY A 256 -35.97 -33.16 14.30
CA GLY A 256 -34.62 -32.67 14.66
C GLY A 256 -33.63 -32.62 13.51
N GLN A 257 -34.11 -32.76 12.28
CA GLN A 257 -33.31 -32.61 11.07
C GLN A 257 -33.87 -31.52 10.18
N CYS A 258 -32.98 -30.81 9.49
CA CYS A 258 -33.36 -29.89 8.44
C CYS A 258 -33.89 -30.63 7.21
N PRO A 259 -34.71 -29.99 6.36
CA PRO A 259 -35.31 -30.64 5.18
C PRO A 259 -34.32 -31.19 4.16
N ASP A 260 -33.08 -30.76 4.21
CA ASP A 260 -31.97 -31.29 3.42
C ASP A 260 -31.29 -32.54 4.05
N GLY A 261 -31.83 -33.01 5.19
CA GLY A 261 -31.34 -34.19 5.89
C GLY A 261 -30.15 -33.94 6.83
N GLN A 262 -29.74 -32.67 6.98
CA GLN A 262 -28.66 -32.30 7.91
C GLN A 262 -29.20 -32.19 9.35
N PRO A 263 -28.33 -32.36 10.37
CA PRO A 263 -28.71 -32.09 11.75
C PRO A 263 -29.20 -30.64 11.93
N ASN A 264 -30.27 -30.46 12.70
CA ASN A 264 -30.73 -29.14 13.10
C ASN A 264 -29.81 -28.63 14.23
N ASP A 265 -28.91 -27.73 13.90
CA ASP A 265 -28.09 -26.96 14.85
C ASP A 265 -28.73 -25.62 15.27
N GLY A 266 -30.04 -25.45 14.96
CA GLY A 266 -30.80 -24.24 15.14
C GLY A 266 -31.12 -23.51 13.84
N TYR A 267 -30.53 -23.95 12.73
CA TYR A 267 -30.58 -23.25 11.45
C TYR A 267 -30.76 -24.25 10.29
N CYS A 268 -31.77 -24.05 9.43
CA CYS A 268 -32.01 -24.89 8.28
C CYS A 268 -32.03 -24.09 6.99
N VAL A 269 -31.48 -24.65 5.92
CA VAL A 269 -31.58 -24.10 4.57
C VAL A 269 -32.92 -24.51 3.94
N PRO A 270 -33.76 -23.57 3.49
CA PRO A 270 -35.03 -23.94 2.82
C PRO A 270 -34.77 -24.81 1.58
N PRO A 271 -35.59 -25.87 1.35
CA PRO A 271 -35.45 -26.67 0.15
C PRO A 271 -35.62 -25.82 -1.11
N GLY A 272 -34.79 -26.09 -2.10
CA GLY A 272 -34.82 -25.33 -3.37
C GLY A 272 -34.25 -23.93 -3.30
N SER A 273 -33.49 -23.58 -2.25
CA SER A 273 -32.72 -22.33 -2.21
C SER A 273 -31.84 -22.20 -3.46
N PRO A 274 -31.86 -21.04 -4.14
CA PRO A 274 -31.11 -20.85 -5.37
C PRO A 274 -29.61 -20.97 -5.17
N THR A 275 -28.94 -21.57 -6.12
CA THR A 275 -27.50 -21.69 -6.18
C THR A 275 -26.95 -20.76 -7.27
N ILE A 276 -25.67 -20.45 -7.19
CA ILE A 276 -24.92 -19.80 -8.26
C ILE A 276 -23.68 -20.62 -8.60
N ASN A 277 -23.27 -20.62 -9.86
CA ASN A 277 -22.01 -21.18 -10.29
C ASN A 277 -21.16 -20.11 -11.00
N ASN A 278 -19.87 -20.39 -11.11
CA ASN A 278 -18.89 -19.49 -11.75
C ASN A 278 -18.41 -20.02 -13.11
N TYR A 279 -19.09 -21.00 -13.71
CA TYR A 279 -18.60 -21.70 -14.91
C TYR A 279 -18.33 -20.76 -16.10
N ALA A 280 -19.05 -19.62 -16.18
CA ALA A 280 -18.84 -18.63 -17.23
C ALA A 280 -17.55 -17.82 -17.08
N ILE A 281 -17.00 -17.71 -15.86
CA ILE A 281 -15.79 -16.95 -15.52
C ILE A 281 -14.67 -17.81 -14.94
N ALA A 282 -14.88 -19.11 -14.84
CA ALA A 282 -13.83 -20.05 -14.46
C ALA A 282 -12.77 -20.10 -15.56
N GLY A 283 -11.51 -20.12 -15.16
CA GLY A 283 -10.38 -20.10 -16.10
C GLY A 283 -9.05 -20.09 -15.40
N ASN A 284 -7.99 -20.23 -16.18
CA ASN A 284 -6.62 -20.16 -15.69
C ASN A 284 -6.07 -18.75 -15.86
N ALA A 285 -5.10 -18.40 -15.02
CA ALA A 285 -4.32 -17.18 -15.11
C ALA A 285 -5.18 -15.90 -15.22
N ILE A 286 -6.24 -15.82 -14.38
CA ILE A 286 -7.27 -14.76 -14.47
C ILE A 286 -6.79 -13.38 -14.03
N ASN A 287 -5.56 -13.24 -13.53
CA ASN A 287 -5.03 -12.03 -12.92
C ASN A 287 -3.86 -11.38 -13.68
N PRO A 288 -4.01 -11.07 -14.98
CA PRO A 288 -3.02 -10.24 -15.65
C PRO A 288 -3.06 -8.80 -15.12
N VAL A 289 -1.92 -8.12 -15.15
CA VAL A 289 -1.82 -6.68 -14.88
C VAL A 289 -1.05 -5.98 -15.97
N THR A 290 -1.51 -4.79 -16.36
CA THR A 290 -0.85 -3.97 -17.36
C THR A 290 -0.58 -2.58 -16.79
N TYR A 291 0.67 -2.12 -16.90
CA TYR A 291 1.09 -0.76 -16.62
C TYR A 291 1.39 -0.06 -17.96
N GLN A 292 0.79 1.10 -18.19
CA GLN A 292 1.03 1.92 -19.36
C GLN A 292 1.13 3.38 -18.95
N GLY A 293 2.10 4.09 -19.51
CA GLY A 293 2.24 5.49 -19.17
C GLY A 293 3.40 6.18 -19.86
N GLY A 294 3.63 7.39 -19.41
CA GLY A 294 4.72 8.19 -19.92
C GLY A 294 5.02 9.39 -19.02
N ARG A 295 6.18 9.97 -19.24
CA ARG A 295 6.64 11.18 -18.59
C ARG A 295 7.31 12.10 -19.63
N LEU A 296 6.96 13.38 -19.60
CA LEU A 296 7.61 14.43 -20.35
C LEU A 296 8.19 15.45 -19.39
N GLU A 297 9.48 15.72 -19.53
CA GLU A 297 10.20 16.69 -18.71
C GLU A 297 10.81 17.76 -19.61
N ALA A 298 10.72 19.02 -19.19
CA ALA A 298 11.27 20.17 -19.88
C ALA A 298 12.15 20.96 -18.92
N LEU A 299 13.46 21.00 -19.16
CA LEU A 299 14.42 21.77 -18.36
C LEU A 299 14.86 23.02 -19.13
N TYR A 300 14.59 24.18 -18.55
CA TYR A 300 15.03 25.46 -19.11
C TYR A 300 15.96 26.19 -18.14
N LYS A 301 17.20 26.37 -18.56
CA LYS A 301 18.21 27.18 -17.87
C LYS A 301 18.06 28.63 -18.29
N ILE A 302 17.49 29.47 -17.42
CA ILE A 302 17.27 30.90 -17.65
C ILE A 302 18.63 31.60 -17.77
N ASN A 303 19.51 31.31 -16.81
CA ASN A 303 20.90 31.77 -16.75
C ASN A 303 21.71 30.81 -15.85
N ASP A 304 22.94 31.17 -15.46
CA ASP A 304 23.80 30.30 -14.64
C ASP A 304 23.31 30.11 -13.20
N ASP A 305 22.42 30.97 -12.73
CA ASP A 305 21.90 30.95 -11.38
C ASP A 305 20.44 30.47 -11.29
N TRP A 306 19.72 30.35 -12.39
CA TRP A 306 18.30 30.03 -12.40
C TRP A 306 17.93 29.02 -13.47
N ASP A 307 17.22 27.97 -13.06
CA ASP A 307 16.60 27.00 -13.95
C ASP A 307 15.18 26.64 -13.52
N ILE A 308 14.40 26.13 -14.46
CA ILE A 308 13.04 25.63 -14.25
C ILE A 308 12.94 24.25 -14.88
N LEU A 309 12.44 23.28 -14.12
CA LEU A 309 12.05 21.95 -14.57
C LEU A 309 10.53 21.84 -14.49
N LEU A 310 9.91 21.47 -15.61
CA LEU A 310 8.50 21.10 -15.67
C LEU A 310 8.41 19.61 -15.97
N THR A 311 7.53 18.91 -15.25
CA THR A 311 7.30 17.47 -15.39
C THR A 311 5.81 17.19 -15.55
N GLN A 312 5.44 16.42 -16.57
CA GLN A 312 4.11 15.86 -16.73
C GLN A 312 4.24 14.35 -16.78
N SER A 313 3.61 13.67 -15.86
CA SER A 313 3.57 12.20 -15.77
C SER A 313 2.14 11.70 -15.88
N ASN A 314 1.96 10.54 -16.50
CA ASN A 314 0.70 9.82 -16.46
C ASN A 314 0.95 8.31 -16.40
N GLN A 315 0.08 7.60 -15.70
CA GLN A 315 0.10 6.14 -15.63
C GLN A 315 -1.32 5.59 -15.58
N ASN A 316 -1.55 4.49 -16.29
CA ASN A 316 -2.71 3.63 -16.11
C ASN A 316 -2.22 2.24 -15.69
N MET A 317 -2.74 1.74 -14.59
CA MET A 317 -2.62 0.36 -14.16
C MET A 317 -3.99 -0.32 -14.31
N ASP A 318 -4.04 -1.47 -14.97
CA ASP A 318 -5.24 -2.30 -15.13
C ASP A 318 -4.91 -3.71 -14.65
N ALA A 319 -5.36 -4.04 -13.45
CA ALA A 319 -5.20 -5.34 -12.82
C ALA A 319 -6.54 -6.09 -12.86
N GLN A 320 -6.60 -7.18 -13.59
CA GLN A 320 -7.78 -8.03 -13.70
C GLN A 320 -7.74 -9.15 -12.65
N GLY A 321 -8.90 -9.70 -12.30
CA GLY A 321 -9.00 -10.78 -11.31
C GLY A 321 -8.54 -10.34 -9.92
N VAL A 322 -7.93 -11.30 -9.20
CA VAL A 322 -7.39 -11.12 -7.85
C VAL A 322 -5.97 -11.68 -7.75
N PHE A 323 -5.15 -11.12 -6.87
CA PHE A 323 -3.73 -11.49 -6.72
C PHE A 323 -3.46 -12.35 -5.48
N TYR A 324 -4.52 -12.86 -4.89
CA TYR A 324 -4.48 -13.80 -3.78
C TYR A 324 -5.01 -15.17 -4.19
N ALA A 325 -4.63 -16.20 -3.45
CA ALA A 325 -5.25 -17.52 -3.47
C ALA A 325 -6.16 -17.70 -2.25
N GLN A 326 -7.15 -18.57 -2.37
CA GLN A 326 -7.99 -18.98 -1.25
C GLN A 326 -7.60 -20.40 -0.81
N PRO A 327 -7.40 -20.65 0.49
CA PRO A 327 -7.08 -21.99 0.98
C PRO A 327 -8.24 -22.98 0.82
N TYR A 328 -9.47 -22.47 0.84
CA TYR A 328 -10.71 -23.25 0.72
C TYR A 328 -11.65 -22.61 -0.28
N GLY A 329 -12.30 -23.44 -1.07
CA GLY A 329 -13.35 -23.02 -1.99
C GLY A 329 -14.67 -22.74 -1.29
N SER A 330 -15.62 -22.22 -2.05
CA SER A 330 -16.97 -21.90 -1.58
C SER A 330 -17.73 -23.10 -1.00
N ASN A 331 -17.31 -24.34 -1.31
CA ASN A 331 -17.84 -25.57 -0.74
C ASN A 331 -17.10 -26.04 0.53
N GLY A 332 -16.15 -25.25 1.05
CA GLY A 332 -15.34 -25.60 2.20
C GLY A 332 -14.29 -26.68 1.97
N GLN A 333 -14.05 -27.08 0.71
CA GLN A 333 -12.98 -28.03 0.37
C GLN A 333 -11.68 -27.30 0.07
N PRO A 334 -10.52 -27.88 0.42
CA PRO A 334 -9.22 -27.32 0.06
C PRO A 334 -9.11 -27.06 -1.44
N LEU A 335 -8.59 -25.92 -1.83
CA LEU A 335 -8.31 -25.58 -3.21
C LEU A 335 -6.88 -25.96 -3.60
N PRO A 336 -6.64 -26.24 -4.91
CA PRO A 336 -5.29 -26.31 -5.41
C PRO A 336 -4.51 -25.02 -5.16
N PRO A 337 -3.17 -25.06 -5.05
CA PRO A 337 -2.36 -23.85 -4.98
C PRO A 337 -2.68 -22.87 -6.11
N LEU A 338 -2.55 -21.56 -5.84
CA LEU A 338 -2.82 -20.48 -6.79
C LEU A 338 -4.26 -20.51 -7.35
N SER A 339 -5.24 -20.89 -6.54
CA SER A 339 -6.63 -20.99 -6.97
C SER A 339 -7.58 -20.21 -6.07
N VAL A 340 -8.68 -19.79 -6.69
CA VAL A 340 -9.81 -19.10 -6.05
C VAL A 340 -11.14 -19.65 -6.55
N THR A 341 -12.24 -19.32 -5.86
CA THR A 341 -13.61 -19.51 -6.32
C THR A 341 -14.32 -18.16 -6.34
N LEU A 342 -14.18 -17.43 -7.44
CA LEU A 342 -14.90 -16.15 -7.67
C LEU A 342 -16.16 -16.42 -8.50
N PHE A 343 -17.24 -15.77 -8.15
CA PHE A 343 -18.55 -15.86 -8.83
C PHE A 343 -18.89 -14.63 -9.65
N ASN A 344 -18.14 -13.54 -9.46
CA ASN A 344 -18.22 -12.31 -10.23
C ASN A 344 -16.85 -11.87 -10.68
N PRO A 345 -16.74 -11.20 -11.83
CA PRO A 345 -15.49 -10.57 -12.26
C PRO A 345 -14.97 -9.57 -11.21
N SER A 346 -13.68 -9.60 -10.96
CA SER A 346 -12.98 -8.67 -10.08
C SER A 346 -11.89 -7.94 -10.84
N TYR A 347 -11.62 -6.69 -10.49
CA TYR A 347 -10.53 -5.90 -11.07
C TYR A 347 -10.15 -4.71 -10.18
N ASN A 348 -8.95 -4.17 -10.40
CA ASN A 348 -8.48 -2.90 -9.86
C ASN A 348 -7.84 -2.07 -10.98
N LYS A 349 -8.38 -0.89 -11.24
CA LYS A 349 -7.86 0.09 -12.19
C LYS A 349 -7.43 1.33 -11.43
N ASP A 350 -6.20 1.74 -11.65
CA ASP A 350 -5.60 2.89 -11.00
C ASP A 350 -4.95 3.78 -12.05
N ARG A 351 -5.41 5.00 -12.17
CA ARG A 351 -4.90 5.98 -13.11
C ARG A 351 -4.52 7.24 -12.37
N PHE A 352 -3.34 7.78 -12.69
CA PHE A 352 -2.98 9.10 -12.22
C PHE A 352 -2.38 9.97 -13.32
N GLU A 353 -2.56 11.25 -13.14
CA GLU A 353 -1.88 12.34 -13.86
C GLU A 353 -1.20 13.23 -12.83
N ASP A 354 0.06 13.58 -13.08
CA ASP A 354 0.86 14.38 -12.18
C ASP A 354 1.59 15.47 -12.94
N THR A 355 1.35 16.72 -12.55
CA THR A 355 2.03 17.91 -13.07
C THR A 355 2.86 18.51 -11.97
N ALA A 356 4.18 18.51 -12.14
CA ALA A 356 5.12 19.06 -11.16
C ALA A 356 6.03 20.12 -11.79
N TRP A 357 6.47 21.06 -10.98
CA TRP A 357 7.44 22.08 -11.37
C TRP A 357 8.44 22.33 -10.26
N THR A 358 9.70 22.55 -10.65
CA THR A 358 10.77 22.90 -9.73
C THR A 358 11.50 24.13 -10.28
N VAL A 359 11.67 25.16 -9.47
CA VAL A 359 12.48 26.32 -9.79
C VAL A 359 13.69 26.33 -8.86
N HIS A 360 14.88 26.24 -9.41
CA HIS A 360 16.11 26.48 -8.68
C HIS A 360 16.62 27.88 -8.95
N GLY A 361 17.08 28.55 -7.90
CA GLY A 361 17.64 29.87 -8.02
C GLY A 361 18.70 30.19 -6.97
N LYS A 362 19.46 31.26 -7.20
CA LYS A 362 20.36 31.82 -6.22
C LYS A 362 19.98 33.27 -5.87
N VAL A 363 19.92 33.56 -4.59
CA VAL A 363 19.67 34.91 -4.03
C VAL A 363 20.89 35.25 -3.17
N GLY A 364 21.81 36.00 -3.76
CA GLY A 364 23.11 36.20 -3.15
C GLY A 364 23.86 34.90 -2.97
N PRO A 365 24.35 34.57 -1.76
CA PRO A 365 24.99 33.27 -1.51
C PRO A 365 23.98 32.14 -1.25
N LEU A 366 22.71 32.45 -1.07
CA LEU A 366 21.71 31.44 -0.72
C LEU A 366 21.13 30.77 -1.97
N GLN A 367 20.85 29.48 -1.85
CA GLN A 367 20.11 28.71 -2.84
C GLN A 367 18.63 28.75 -2.49
N LEU A 368 17.79 29.05 -3.47
CA LEU A 368 16.34 29.03 -3.38
C LEU A 368 15.83 27.88 -4.22
N VAL A 369 14.89 27.11 -3.66
CA VAL A 369 14.17 26.04 -4.37
C VAL A 369 12.69 26.26 -4.13
N TYR A 370 11.92 26.30 -5.21
CA TYR A 370 10.46 26.31 -5.16
C TYR A 370 9.94 25.11 -5.93
N ASP A 371 9.28 24.21 -5.22
CA ASP A 371 8.63 23.03 -5.78
C ASP A 371 7.12 23.16 -5.65
N GLY A 372 6.41 22.76 -6.70
CA GLY A 372 4.97 22.64 -6.66
C GLY A 372 4.49 21.46 -7.49
N ALA A 373 3.32 20.93 -7.14
CA ALA A 373 2.75 19.80 -7.85
C ALA A 373 1.23 19.75 -7.70
N TYR A 374 0.60 19.14 -8.70
CA TYR A 374 -0.82 18.79 -8.71
C TYR A 374 -0.97 17.36 -9.21
N LEU A 375 -1.44 16.48 -8.31
CA LEU A 375 -1.77 15.08 -8.59
C LEU A 375 -3.28 14.92 -8.72
N ASP A 376 -3.72 14.20 -9.75
CA ASP A 376 -5.09 13.75 -9.97
C ASP A 376 -5.07 12.22 -10.14
N ARG A 377 -5.72 11.47 -9.23
CA ARG A 377 -5.74 10.00 -9.25
C ARG A 377 -7.16 9.48 -9.19
N HIS A 378 -7.45 8.54 -10.07
CA HIS A 378 -8.71 7.81 -10.12
C HIS A 378 -8.48 6.32 -9.90
N VAL A 379 -9.18 5.75 -8.93
CA VAL A 379 -9.21 4.31 -8.66
C VAL A 379 -10.62 3.79 -8.90
N GLU A 380 -10.75 2.70 -9.65
CA GLU A 380 -12.00 1.95 -9.80
C GLU A 380 -11.71 0.48 -9.48
N GLN A 381 -12.34 -0.05 -8.45
CA GLN A 381 -12.15 -1.43 -8.02
C GLN A 381 -13.49 -2.14 -7.86
N VAL A 382 -13.55 -3.38 -8.35
CA VAL A 382 -14.68 -4.29 -8.14
C VAL A 382 -14.15 -5.59 -7.57
N GLY A 383 -14.77 -6.07 -6.51
CA GLY A 383 -14.47 -7.36 -5.91
C GLY A 383 -15.70 -8.27 -5.81
N ASP A 384 -15.50 -9.56 -6.08
CA ASP A 384 -16.52 -10.57 -5.79
C ASP A 384 -16.71 -10.69 -4.28
N TYR A 385 -17.95 -10.56 -3.86
CA TYR A 385 -18.36 -10.58 -2.46
C TYR A 385 -19.23 -11.77 -2.10
N THR A 386 -19.43 -12.69 -3.04
CA THR A 386 -20.32 -13.85 -2.90
C THR A 386 -19.96 -14.72 -1.71
N ASN A 387 -18.67 -14.95 -1.45
CA ASN A 387 -18.21 -15.77 -0.32
C ASN A 387 -18.45 -15.13 1.06
N TYR A 388 -18.71 -13.82 1.13
CA TYR A 388 -19.18 -13.15 2.34
C TYR A 388 -20.49 -13.76 2.88
N ALA A 389 -21.31 -14.30 2.00
CA ALA A 389 -22.54 -14.97 2.34
C ALA A 389 -22.37 -16.22 3.23
N ARG A 390 -21.13 -16.65 3.50
CA ARG A 390 -20.82 -17.67 4.51
C ARG A 390 -20.57 -17.09 5.90
N GLY A 391 -20.44 -15.76 5.99
CA GLY A 391 -20.21 -15.08 7.25
C GLY A 391 -21.45 -14.95 8.11
N VAL A 392 -21.26 -14.71 9.39
CA VAL A 392 -22.31 -14.59 10.42
C VAL A 392 -23.39 -13.56 10.09
N TYR A 393 -23.05 -12.53 9.32
CA TYR A 393 -23.94 -11.39 9.03
C TYR A 393 -24.55 -11.43 7.63
N ALA A 394 -24.27 -12.45 6.83
CA ALA A 394 -24.61 -12.46 5.42
C ALA A 394 -25.97 -13.08 5.07
N ASP A 395 -26.61 -13.77 6.00
CA ASP A 395 -27.83 -14.49 5.77
C ASP A 395 -29.01 -13.65 5.38
N TYR A 396 -29.05 -12.50 5.94
CA TYR A 396 -30.13 -11.56 5.77
C TYR A 396 -30.31 -11.14 4.31
N TYR A 397 -29.31 -11.35 3.48
CA TYR A 397 -29.23 -10.83 2.12
C TYR A 397 -29.58 -11.87 1.06
N GLN A 398 -29.87 -13.06 1.49
CA GLN A 398 -30.19 -14.14 0.56
C GLN A 398 -31.60 -14.67 0.69
N CYS A 399 -32.22 -14.53 1.84
CA CYS A 399 -33.59 -15.00 2.06
C CYS A 399 -34.35 -14.03 2.94
N TYR A 400 -35.61 -13.85 2.70
CA TYR A 400 -36.55 -13.17 3.59
C TYR A 400 -37.83 -13.98 3.76
N GLY A 401 -38.53 -13.80 4.87
CA GLY A 401 -39.72 -14.53 5.21
C GLY A 401 -39.82 -14.89 6.69
N PRO A 402 -40.75 -15.71 7.12
CA PRO A 402 -40.94 -16.05 8.52
C PRO A 402 -39.65 -16.57 9.14
N GLY A 403 -39.19 -15.92 10.18
CA GLY A 403 -37.97 -16.28 10.89
C GLY A 403 -36.70 -15.56 10.48
N SER A 404 -36.73 -14.81 9.39
CA SER A 404 -35.55 -14.04 8.95
C SER A 404 -35.52 -12.61 9.54
N GLY A 405 -36.30 -12.31 10.55
CA GLY A 405 -36.36 -10.97 11.16
C GLY A 405 -37.12 -9.90 10.34
N TRP A 406 -37.36 -10.13 9.05
CA TRP A 406 -37.93 -9.13 8.15
C TRP A 406 -39.42 -9.19 8.02
N GLU A 407 -40.00 -10.40 7.91
CA GLU A 407 -41.42 -10.57 7.72
C GLU A 407 -41.90 -11.87 8.36
N ALA A 408 -42.42 -11.76 9.56
CA ALA A 408 -42.84 -12.91 10.36
C ALA A 408 -43.99 -13.76 9.73
N ASN A 409 -44.59 -13.32 8.62
CA ASN A 409 -45.83 -13.91 8.09
C ASN A 409 -45.74 -14.39 6.64
N LEU A 410 -44.62 -14.34 5.97
CA LEU A 410 -44.44 -14.80 4.59
C LEU A 410 -43.63 -16.09 4.50
N ALA A 411 -43.94 -16.89 3.47
CA ALA A 411 -43.07 -18.02 3.14
C ALA A 411 -41.65 -17.54 2.77
N PRO A 412 -40.57 -18.22 3.21
CA PRO A 412 -39.22 -17.75 2.93
C PRO A 412 -38.96 -17.73 1.42
N THR A 413 -38.50 -16.59 0.93
CA THR A 413 -38.04 -16.43 -0.46
C THR A 413 -36.56 -16.24 -0.44
N CYS A 414 -35.83 -17.15 -1.08
CA CYS A 414 -34.38 -17.12 -1.12
C CYS A 414 -33.85 -16.74 -2.49
N PHE A 415 -32.71 -16.04 -2.50
CA PHE A 415 -31.99 -15.62 -3.70
C PHE A 415 -30.60 -16.24 -3.71
N SER A 416 -29.98 -16.30 -4.89
CA SER A 416 -28.60 -16.78 -4.97
C SER A 416 -27.65 -15.80 -4.27
N PRO A 417 -26.53 -16.27 -3.69
CA PRO A 417 -25.62 -15.45 -2.90
C PRO A 417 -24.71 -14.53 -3.74
N SER A 418 -25.11 -14.19 -4.95
CA SER A 418 -24.27 -13.37 -5.84
C SER A 418 -24.22 -11.92 -5.39
N SER A 419 -23.06 -11.46 -4.99
CA SER A 419 -22.83 -10.06 -4.58
C SER A 419 -21.43 -9.56 -4.99
N ILE A 420 -21.32 -8.25 -5.15
CA ILE A 420 -20.08 -7.53 -5.40
C ILE A 420 -20.01 -6.31 -4.51
N TRP A 421 -18.79 -5.86 -4.23
CA TRP A 421 -18.53 -4.50 -3.82
C TRP A 421 -17.85 -3.73 -4.96
N HIS A 422 -18.08 -2.43 -5.00
CA HIS A 422 -17.53 -1.53 -5.99
C HIS A 422 -17.04 -0.28 -5.29
N ASP A 423 -15.81 0.11 -5.55
CA ASP A 423 -15.14 1.26 -4.97
C ASP A 423 -14.69 2.21 -6.08
N VAL A 424 -15.03 3.49 -5.96
CA VAL A 424 -14.64 4.54 -6.88
C VAL A 424 -14.04 5.68 -6.08
N ALA A 425 -12.74 5.83 -6.13
CA ALA A 425 -12.04 6.90 -5.44
C ALA A 425 -11.43 7.90 -6.43
N HIS A 426 -11.57 9.19 -6.12
CA HIS A 426 -10.92 10.29 -6.83
C HIS A 426 -10.13 11.13 -5.85
N ASN A 427 -8.82 11.09 -5.97
CA ASN A 427 -7.89 11.82 -5.12
C ASN A 427 -7.30 12.99 -5.90
N THR A 428 -7.36 14.19 -5.33
CA THR A 428 -6.61 15.35 -5.83
C THR A 428 -5.69 15.86 -4.74
N ASP A 429 -4.46 16.20 -5.09
CA ASP A 429 -3.49 16.70 -4.14
C ASP A 429 -2.68 17.84 -4.74
N GLN A 430 -2.75 19.02 -4.12
CA GLN A 430 -1.96 20.18 -4.47
C GLN A 430 -0.93 20.46 -3.40
N GLN A 431 0.32 20.60 -3.80
CA GLN A 431 1.45 20.84 -2.90
C GLN A 431 2.30 22.01 -3.39
N GLU A 432 2.83 22.78 -2.43
CA GLU A 432 3.74 23.90 -2.67
C GLU A 432 4.80 23.95 -1.58
N GLU A 433 6.06 24.00 -1.96
CA GLU A 433 7.16 24.16 -1.02
C GLU A 433 8.18 25.18 -1.48
N LEU A 434 8.50 26.11 -0.58
CA LEU A 434 9.58 27.09 -0.79
C LEU A 434 10.69 26.86 0.22
N ARG A 435 11.92 26.63 -0.26
CA ARG A 435 13.11 26.35 0.56
C ARG A 435 14.23 27.34 0.29
N LEU A 436 14.91 27.73 1.36
CA LEU A 436 16.16 28.48 1.33
C LEU A 436 17.28 27.67 1.96
N LEU A 437 18.41 27.55 1.26
CA LEU A 437 19.56 26.79 1.72
C LEU A 437 20.81 27.66 1.73
N THR A 438 21.57 27.56 2.80
CA THR A 438 22.91 28.19 2.85
C THR A 438 23.94 27.35 2.09
N PRO A 439 25.08 27.92 1.66
CA PRO A 439 26.16 27.15 1.05
C PRO A 439 26.64 25.99 1.93
N SER A 440 26.95 24.86 1.32
CA SER A 440 27.49 23.68 2.03
C SER A 440 28.89 23.90 2.62
N SER A 441 29.65 24.87 2.09
CA SER A 441 30.99 25.23 2.56
C SER A 441 31.00 26.04 3.86
N TRP A 442 29.85 26.57 4.29
CA TRP A 442 29.78 27.34 5.52
C TRP A 442 29.88 26.44 6.75
N ARG A 443 30.49 26.95 7.82
CA ARG A 443 30.55 26.26 9.10
C ARG A 443 29.16 26.09 9.75
N LEU A 444 28.31 27.11 9.61
CA LEU A 444 26.90 27.03 9.96
C LEU A 444 26.08 26.88 8.66
N ARG A 445 25.46 25.75 8.48
CA ARG A 445 24.63 25.42 7.33
C ARG A 445 23.17 25.32 7.77
N GLY A 446 22.26 25.85 6.99
CA GLY A 446 20.84 25.83 7.30
C GLY A 446 19.98 25.54 6.07
N ILE A 447 18.82 24.97 6.33
CA ILE A 447 17.69 24.89 5.42
C ILE A 447 16.45 25.38 6.18
N ALA A 448 15.70 26.29 5.59
CA ALA A 448 14.43 26.76 6.10
C ALA A 448 13.39 26.65 4.98
N GLY A 449 12.17 26.25 5.32
CA GLY A 449 11.12 26.09 4.32
C GLY A 449 9.72 26.32 4.87
N VAL A 450 8.82 26.56 3.92
CA VAL A 450 7.37 26.64 4.11
C VAL A 450 6.74 25.65 3.17
N TYR A 451 5.81 24.84 3.69
CA TYR A 451 5.11 23.81 2.96
C TYR A 451 3.60 23.99 3.11
N PHE A 452 2.89 23.82 2.00
CA PHE A 452 1.43 23.81 1.95
C PHE A 452 0.97 22.56 1.17
N GLU A 453 -0.15 21.98 1.62
CA GLU A 453 -0.80 20.83 0.98
C GLU A 453 -2.32 20.94 1.14
N ASP A 454 -3.06 20.62 0.09
CA ASP A 454 -4.51 20.43 0.08
C ASP A 454 -4.84 19.10 -0.59
N ASN A 455 -4.98 18.06 0.23
CA ASN A 455 -5.32 16.70 -0.21
C ASN A 455 -6.82 16.48 -0.04
N ARG A 456 -7.48 16.03 -1.10
CA ARG A 456 -8.90 15.76 -1.12
C ARG A 456 -9.17 14.40 -1.75
N VAL A 457 -9.89 13.57 -1.02
CA VAL A 457 -10.37 12.25 -1.45
C VAL A 457 -11.88 12.29 -1.53
N ARG A 458 -12.42 11.94 -2.68
CA ARG A 458 -13.84 11.61 -2.89
C ARG A 458 -13.91 10.12 -3.11
N ASP A 459 -14.67 9.42 -2.27
CA ASP A 459 -14.70 7.97 -2.24
C ASP A 459 -16.15 7.48 -2.14
N GLN A 460 -16.54 6.65 -3.08
CA GLN A 460 -17.83 5.98 -3.04
C GLN A 460 -17.62 4.48 -3.07
N THR A 461 -18.01 3.82 -1.98
CA THR A 461 -18.01 2.37 -1.86
C THR A 461 -19.44 1.88 -1.73
N PHE A 462 -19.86 0.94 -2.56
CA PHE A 462 -21.19 0.36 -2.47
C PHE A 462 -21.21 -1.13 -2.70
N TRP A 463 -22.17 -1.83 -2.05
CA TRP A 463 -22.37 -3.27 -2.18
C TRP A 463 -23.69 -3.56 -2.88
N THR A 464 -23.61 -4.42 -3.90
CA THR A 464 -24.73 -4.77 -4.76
C THR A 464 -25.00 -6.26 -4.70
N TYR A 465 -26.24 -6.63 -4.43
CA TYR A 465 -26.72 -7.99 -4.50
C TYR A 465 -27.36 -8.24 -5.86
N LYS A 466 -26.72 -9.05 -6.69
CA LYS A 466 -27.09 -9.20 -8.10
C LYS A 466 -28.35 -10.03 -8.33
N SER A 467 -28.69 -10.90 -7.40
CA SER A 467 -29.84 -11.82 -7.54
C SER A 467 -31.10 -11.32 -6.85
N ILE A 468 -30.98 -10.34 -5.95
CA ILE A 468 -32.12 -9.77 -5.26
C ILE A 468 -32.80 -8.77 -6.18
N PRO A 469 -34.13 -8.87 -6.46
CA PRO A 469 -34.79 -7.94 -7.34
C PRO A 469 -34.76 -6.52 -6.79
N ALA A 470 -34.70 -5.55 -7.70
CA ALA A 470 -34.78 -4.14 -7.33
C ALA A 470 -36.12 -3.86 -6.63
N CYS A 471 -36.04 -3.04 -5.60
CA CYS A 471 -37.20 -2.66 -4.84
C CYS A 471 -38.00 -1.56 -5.58
N THR A 472 -39.31 -1.72 -5.69
CA THR A 472 -40.17 -0.65 -6.21
C THR A 472 -40.33 0.42 -5.15
N SER A 473 -40.07 1.66 -5.50
CA SER A 473 -39.88 2.81 -4.59
C SER A 473 -41.16 3.30 -3.86
N ASN A 474 -42.32 2.69 -4.03
CA ASN A 474 -43.60 3.34 -3.67
C ASN A 474 -44.53 2.54 -2.76
N GLY A 475 -44.07 1.59 -2.01
CA GLY A 475 -44.94 0.83 -1.15
C GLY A 475 -44.72 1.01 0.32
N ALA A 476 -45.77 0.71 1.09
CA ALA A 476 -45.67 0.79 2.55
C ALA A 476 -44.76 -0.28 3.14
N PRO A 477 -44.07 -0.03 4.26
CA PRO A 477 -43.37 -1.05 5.03
C PRO A 477 -44.21 -2.33 5.23
N GLY A 478 -43.60 -3.50 4.92
CA GLY A 478 -44.27 -4.79 5.12
C GLY A 478 -45.04 -5.33 3.92
N THR A 479 -45.10 -4.66 2.77
CA THR A 479 -45.63 -5.26 1.54
C THR A 479 -44.56 -5.93 0.72
N PRO A 480 -44.75 -7.16 0.23
CA PRO A 480 -43.78 -7.83 -0.65
C PRO A 480 -43.36 -6.91 -1.79
N GLY A 481 -42.05 -6.62 -1.85
CA GLY A 481 -41.42 -5.73 -2.83
C GLY A 481 -41.29 -4.28 -2.40
N ASN A 482 -41.52 -3.89 -1.13
CA ASN A 482 -41.63 -2.48 -0.83
C ASN A 482 -40.97 -1.91 0.42
N SER A 483 -40.66 -2.69 1.41
CA SER A 483 -40.06 -2.14 2.60
C SER A 483 -39.20 -3.16 3.29
N GLY A 484 -38.16 -2.69 3.76
CA GLY A 484 -37.14 -3.55 4.20
C GLY A 484 -36.52 -4.30 3.02
N CYS A 485 -36.57 -3.75 1.86
CA CYS A 485 -35.94 -4.30 0.69
C CYS A 485 -34.44 -4.23 0.84
N LEU A 486 -33.81 -5.38 0.85
CA LEU A 486 -32.36 -5.53 1.04
C LEU A 486 -31.50 -4.89 -0.07
N SER A 487 -32.13 -4.57 -1.17
CA SER A 487 -31.46 -4.11 -2.37
C SER A 487 -31.72 -2.64 -2.72
N ASN A 488 -32.29 -1.88 -1.81
CA ASN A 488 -32.46 -0.43 -2.03
C ASN A 488 -32.41 0.30 -0.70
N ILE A 489 -31.28 0.90 -0.42
CA ILE A 489 -31.11 1.85 0.66
C ILE A 489 -31.47 3.24 0.13
N GLY A 490 -32.46 3.87 0.76
CA GLY A 490 -32.85 5.22 0.37
C GLY A 490 -31.71 6.22 0.54
N THR A 491 -31.68 7.25 -0.33
CA THR A 491 -30.73 8.35 -0.20
C THR A 491 -31.00 9.16 1.07
N VAL A 492 -29.96 9.60 1.74
CA VAL A 492 -30.07 10.61 2.79
C VAL A 492 -30.11 11.97 2.11
N ALA A 493 -31.27 12.62 2.14
CA ALA A 493 -31.47 13.90 1.47
C ALA A 493 -30.42 14.93 1.87
N GLY A 494 -29.68 15.45 0.89
CA GLY A 494 -28.65 16.47 1.08
C GLY A 494 -27.37 15.99 1.74
N ALA A 495 -27.20 14.68 1.96
CA ALA A 495 -26.01 14.14 2.60
C ALA A 495 -24.88 13.87 1.62
N SER A 496 -25.17 13.28 0.46
CA SER A 496 -24.14 12.96 -0.52
C SER A 496 -23.49 14.21 -1.10
N VAL A 497 -22.18 14.24 -1.12
CA VAL A 497 -21.37 15.36 -1.65
C VAL A 497 -20.45 14.95 -2.79
N ALA A 498 -20.12 13.66 -2.92
CA ALA A 498 -19.29 13.15 -4.00
C ALA A 498 -20.13 12.75 -5.21
N TYR A 499 -21.21 12.00 -4.99
CA TYR A 499 -22.08 11.45 -6.04
C TYR A 499 -23.57 11.66 -5.67
N PRO A 500 -24.05 12.89 -5.61
CA PRO A 500 -25.40 13.20 -5.14
C PRO A 500 -26.47 12.54 -6.01
N GLY A 501 -27.32 11.75 -5.38
CA GLY A 501 -28.49 11.12 -6.02
C GLY A 501 -28.21 9.89 -6.88
N VAL A 502 -27.01 9.37 -6.89
CA VAL A 502 -26.64 8.15 -7.63
C VAL A 502 -26.67 6.95 -6.67
N GLN A 503 -27.86 6.45 -6.36
CA GLN A 503 -27.97 5.11 -5.79
C GLN A 503 -28.51 4.16 -6.86
N ARG A 504 -27.84 3.01 -6.95
CA ARG A 504 -28.22 1.97 -7.90
C ARG A 504 -29.29 1.09 -7.26
N ASP A 505 -30.28 0.69 -8.06
CA ASP A 505 -31.14 -0.43 -7.67
C ASP A 505 -30.27 -1.61 -7.24
N THR A 506 -30.69 -2.35 -6.23
CA THR A 506 -29.94 -3.50 -5.68
C THR A 506 -28.75 -3.18 -4.78
N THR A 507 -28.56 -1.94 -4.37
CA THR A 507 -27.52 -1.53 -3.41
C THR A 507 -27.98 -1.75 -1.97
N ALA A 508 -27.18 -2.42 -1.17
CA ALA A 508 -27.46 -2.68 0.24
C ALA A 508 -26.56 -1.88 1.21
N TYR A 509 -25.49 -1.30 0.71
CA TYR A 509 -24.60 -0.40 1.42
C TYR A 509 -24.05 0.64 0.46
N ASP A 510 -23.97 1.87 0.90
CA ASP A 510 -23.33 2.97 0.17
C ASP A 510 -22.64 3.90 1.15
N ALA A 511 -21.35 4.09 0.99
CA ALA A 511 -20.58 5.12 1.65
C ALA A 511 -20.10 6.10 0.59
N ASP A 512 -20.62 7.32 0.62
CA ASP A 512 -20.26 8.42 -0.29
C ASP A 512 -19.65 9.53 0.54
N VAL A 513 -18.32 9.57 0.60
CA VAL A 513 -17.54 10.36 1.54
C VAL A 513 -16.57 11.28 0.83
N VAL A 514 -16.48 12.52 1.28
CA VAL A 514 -15.41 13.43 0.92
C VAL A 514 -14.55 13.70 2.15
N ARG A 515 -13.29 13.32 2.08
CA ARG A 515 -12.28 13.59 3.08
C ARG A 515 -11.34 14.67 2.56
N GLN A 516 -11.03 15.67 3.37
CA GLN A 516 -10.06 16.72 3.03
C GLN A 516 -9.08 16.93 4.17
N VAL A 517 -7.81 16.99 3.82
CA VAL A 517 -6.71 17.32 4.74
C VAL A 517 -5.93 18.48 4.17
N ARG A 518 -5.85 19.57 4.92
CA ARG A 518 -5.00 20.71 4.60
C ARG A 518 -3.88 20.84 5.60
N GLN A 519 -2.68 21.05 5.10
CA GLN A 519 -1.49 21.24 5.92
C GLN A 519 -0.80 22.56 5.60
N LEU A 520 -0.39 23.27 6.63
CA LEU A 520 0.60 24.35 6.54
C LEU A 520 1.72 24.06 7.53
N ALA A 521 2.96 24.13 7.07
CA ALA A 521 4.10 23.88 7.92
C ALA A 521 5.27 24.83 7.65
N PHE A 522 6.04 25.10 8.71
CA PHE A 522 7.28 25.85 8.68
C PHE A 522 8.38 25.01 9.30
N TYR A 523 9.53 24.90 8.68
CA TYR A 523 10.61 24.14 9.23
C TYR A 523 11.96 24.83 9.09
N LEU A 524 12.85 24.49 10.02
CA LEU A 524 14.23 24.92 10.06
C LEU A 524 15.10 23.75 10.48
N SER A 525 16.17 23.51 9.76
CA SER A 525 17.22 22.56 10.16
C SER A 525 18.58 23.23 9.98
N SER A 526 19.38 23.24 11.03
CA SER A 526 20.69 23.89 11.04
C SER A 526 21.77 22.91 11.48
N SER A 527 22.87 22.86 10.75
CA SER A 527 24.05 22.06 11.07
C SER A 527 25.23 22.98 11.36
N PHE A 528 25.92 22.73 12.44
CA PHE A 528 27.11 23.48 12.86
C PHE A 528 28.30 22.55 13.07
N ASP A 529 29.42 22.85 12.44
CA ASP A 529 30.66 22.11 12.65
C ASP A 529 31.33 22.55 13.95
N LEU A 530 31.20 21.74 14.99
CA LEU A 530 31.90 21.95 16.25
C LEU A 530 33.43 21.85 16.01
N ILE A 531 33.82 20.84 15.27
CA ILE A 531 35.19 20.67 14.73
C ILE A 531 35.03 20.51 13.21
N ARG A 532 35.61 21.47 12.45
CA ARG A 532 35.45 21.53 11.01
C ARG A 532 35.84 20.21 10.35
N HIS A 533 34.94 19.69 9.52
CA HIS A 533 35.04 18.39 8.82
C HIS A 533 35.20 17.14 9.73
N LYS A 534 34.99 17.28 11.05
CA LYS A 534 35.15 16.14 11.99
C LYS A 534 33.91 15.93 12.86
N LEU A 535 33.42 16.95 13.51
CA LEU A 535 32.33 16.84 14.46
C LEU A 535 31.28 17.88 14.16
N SER A 536 30.08 17.45 13.80
CA SER A 536 28.96 18.32 13.47
C SER A 536 27.73 17.99 14.32
N ILE A 537 27.01 19.03 14.73
CA ILE A 537 25.69 18.91 15.34
C ILE A 537 24.65 19.46 14.38
N THR A 538 23.54 18.75 14.22
CA THR A 538 22.39 19.20 13.43
C THR A 538 21.16 19.24 14.33
N LEU A 539 20.47 20.38 14.35
CA LEU A 539 19.19 20.56 15.05
C LEU A 539 18.14 20.99 14.04
N GLY A 540 16.98 20.37 14.07
CA GLY A 540 15.89 20.70 13.20
C GLY A 540 14.56 20.64 13.93
N THR A 541 13.62 21.48 13.49
CA THR A 541 12.25 21.47 13.97
C THR A 541 11.29 21.88 12.87
N ARG A 542 10.08 21.33 12.88
CA ARG A 542 8.95 21.66 12.02
C ARG A 542 7.75 21.97 12.89
N HIS A 543 7.18 23.14 12.71
CA HIS A 543 5.84 23.47 13.18
C HIS A 543 4.83 23.11 12.08
N TYR A 544 3.77 22.40 12.43
CA TYR A 544 2.71 22.03 11.50
C TYR A 544 1.34 22.41 12.05
N GLN A 545 0.41 22.67 11.13
CA GLN A 545 -1.00 22.77 11.40
C GLN A 545 -1.78 21.96 10.35
N PHE A 546 -2.62 21.04 10.81
CA PHE A 546 -3.55 20.28 9.99
C PHE A 546 -4.97 20.76 10.24
N LYS A 547 -5.77 20.73 9.17
CA LYS A 547 -7.21 20.88 9.22
C LYS A 547 -7.82 19.70 8.48
N ASN A 548 -8.47 18.83 9.21
CA ASN A 548 -9.14 17.64 8.69
C ASN A 548 -10.64 17.87 8.67
N SER A 549 -11.31 17.39 7.61
CA SER A 549 -12.77 17.32 7.55
C SER A 549 -13.22 16.09 6.81
N SER A 550 -14.41 15.62 7.16
CA SER A 550 -15.14 14.59 6.42
C SER A 550 -16.60 14.98 6.31
N ASP A 551 -17.11 14.89 5.09
CA ASP A 551 -18.47 15.20 4.73
C ASP A 551 -19.05 14.05 3.89
N GLY A 552 -20.37 13.93 3.76
CA GLY A 552 -21.04 12.92 2.95
C GLY A 552 -22.09 12.13 3.67
N SER A 553 -22.25 10.88 3.28
CA SER A 553 -23.23 9.97 3.88
C SER A 553 -22.77 8.53 3.88
N VAL A 554 -23.28 7.78 4.87
CA VAL A 554 -23.17 6.32 4.90
C VAL A 554 -24.56 5.77 5.12
N THR A 555 -25.00 4.86 4.25
CA THR A 555 -26.30 4.22 4.33
C THR A 555 -26.14 2.70 4.23
N SER A 556 -26.89 1.96 5.02
CA SER A 556 -26.77 0.50 5.08
C SER A 556 -28.11 -0.15 5.44
N SER A 557 -28.41 -1.26 4.79
CA SER A 557 -29.49 -2.14 5.21
C SER A 557 -29.09 -3.10 6.33
N PHE A 558 -27.82 -3.17 6.68
CA PHE A 558 -27.28 -4.14 7.63
C PHE A 558 -27.87 -4.05 9.03
N TYR A 559 -28.19 -2.86 9.50
CA TYR A 559 -28.70 -2.66 10.87
C TYR A 559 -30.22 -2.82 11.02
N CYS A 560 -30.92 -3.09 9.95
CA CYS A 560 -32.37 -3.27 9.98
C CYS A 560 -32.82 -4.49 10.80
N PHE A 561 -31.87 -5.36 11.15
CA PHE A 561 -32.12 -6.61 11.86
C PHE A 561 -31.87 -6.55 13.36
N ASP A 562 -30.92 -5.72 13.78
CA ASP A 562 -30.48 -5.67 15.17
C ASP A 562 -31.49 -5.00 16.10
N ALA A 563 -32.38 -4.19 15.55
CA ALA A 563 -33.34 -3.45 16.35
C ALA A 563 -34.59 -4.25 16.76
N GLY A 564 -34.73 -5.52 16.34
CA GLY A 564 -35.91 -6.33 16.70
C GLY A 564 -37.27 -5.77 16.27
N THR A 565 -37.28 -4.73 15.44
CA THR A 565 -38.49 -4.04 15.00
C THR A 565 -38.67 -4.14 13.49
N PRO A 566 -39.59 -4.98 13.00
CA PRO A 566 -39.90 -5.08 11.60
C PRO A 566 -40.62 -3.84 11.03
N ALA A 567 -40.97 -2.88 11.84
CA ALA A 567 -41.99 -1.90 11.50
C ALA A 567 -41.48 -0.58 10.94
N GLY A 568 -40.18 -0.36 10.82
CA GLY A 568 -39.67 1.00 10.55
C GLY A 568 -39.05 1.24 9.18
N GLY A 569 -38.90 0.22 8.35
CA GLY A 569 -38.10 0.36 7.11
C GLY A 569 -36.61 0.69 7.42
N CYS A 570 -35.70 0.24 6.57
CA CYS A 570 -34.24 0.39 6.74
C CYS A 570 -33.71 1.82 6.62
N THR A 571 -34.50 2.83 6.87
CA THR A 571 -34.08 4.24 6.93
C THR A 571 -33.34 4.58 8.23
N ALA A 572 -33.31 3.68 9.20
CA ALA A 572 -32.75 3.94 10.54
C ALA A 572 -31.21 4.03 10.58
N VAL A 573 -30.51 3.65 9.53
CA VAL A 573 -29.03 3.62 9.53
C VAL A 573 -28.46 4.42 8.37
N SER A 574 -28.95 5.61 8.24
CA SER A 574 -28.34 6.58 7.33
C SER A 574 -27.68 7.67 8.15
N TYR A 575 -26.37 7.78 8.00
CA TYR A 575 -25.59 8.84 8.64
C TYR A 575 -25.39 9.97 7.65
N ASN A 576 -25.83 11.14 8.02
CA ASN A 576 -25.51 12.38 7.34
C ASN A 576 -24.27 12.99 7.99
N LEU A 577 -23.10 12.69 7.44
CA LEU A 577 -21.81 13.16 7.97
C LEU A 577 -21.71 14.69 7.95
N ASN A 578 -22.44 15.38 7.06
CA ASN A 578 -22.44 16.83 6.99
C ASN A 578 -23.01 17.48 8.27
N THR A 579 -23.91 16.76 8.97
CA THR A 579 -24.49 17.22 10.24
C THR A 579 -23.71 16.79 11.47
N GLU A 580 -22.79 15.84 11.33
CA GLU A 580 -21.96 15.34 12.43
C GLU A 580 -20.82 16.29 12.82
N GLY A 581 -20.52 17.28 11.98
CA GLY A 581 -19.49 18.27 12.24
C GLY A 581 -18.09 17.70 12.32
N LEU A 582 -17.78 16.69 11.49
CA LEU A 582 -16.49 16.01 11.46
C LEU A 582 -15.38 16.93 10.96
N LYS A 583 -14.90 17.76 11.85
CA LYS A 583 -13.82 18.73 11.61
C LYS A 583 -12.88 18.74 12.80
N ASP A 584 -11.59 18.69 12.52
CA ASP A 584 -10.54 18.79 13.52
C ASP A 584 -9.41 19.68 13.05
N THR A 585 -8.76 20.34 14.02
CA THR A 585 -7.56 21.15 13.77
C THR A 585 -6.50 20.74 14.76
N GLU A 586 -5.41 20.24 14.25
CA GLU A 586 -4.26 19.79 15.03
C GLU A 586 -3.02 20.58 14.68
N SER A 587 -2.22 20.94 15.68
CA SER A 587 -0.93 21.60 15.46
C SER A 587 0.12 21.12 16.46
N GLY A 588 1.38 21.19 16.07
CA GLY A 588 2.45 20.73 16.94
C GLY A 588 3.83 20.96 16.36
N PHE A 589 4.81 20.38 17.04
CA PHE A 589 6.21 20.39 16.62
C PHE A 589 6.73 18.98 16.45
N ARG A 590 7.55 18.77 15.41
CA ARG A 590 8.39 17.57 15.26
C ARG A 590 9.82 17.99 15.06
N SER A 591 10.70 17.40 15.82
CA SER A 591 12.08 17.83 15.93
C SER A 591 13.05 16.69 15.71
N ARG A 592 14.28 17.04 15.36
CA ARG A 592 15.41 16.11 15.27
C ARG A 592 16.68 16.74 15.83
N ALA A 593 17.51 15.90 16.39
CA ALA A 593 18.88 16.25 16.79
C ALA A 593 19.82 15.15 16.32
N ASN A 594 20.91 15.55 15.70
CA ASN A 594 21.92 14.60 15.21
C ASN A 594 23.31 15.09 15.62
N LEU A 595 24.16 14.17 16.02
CA LEU A 595 25.58 14.38 16.26
C LEU A 595 26.33 13.42 15.36
N SER A 596 27.13 13.93 14.44
CA SER A 596 27.95 13.13 13.52
C SER A 596 29.44 13.38 13.77
N TRP A 597 30.20 12.30 13.89
CA TRP A 597 31.62 12.32 14.13
C TRP A 597 32.39 11.50 13.09
N HIS A 598 33.16 12.18 12.25
CA HIS A 598 34.14 11.57 11.36
C HIS A 598 35.38 11.26 12.15
N ILE A 599 35.52 10.02 12.63
CA ILE A 599 36.70 9.53 13.34
C ILE A 599 37.91 9.63 12.42
N THR A 600 37.73 9.18 11.18
CA THR A 600 38.61 9.39 10.03
C THR A 600 37.78 9.88 8.84
N PRO A 601 38.38 10.34 7.74
CA PRO A 601 37.65 10.69 6.53
C PRO A 601 36.81 9.54 5.97
N GLN A 602 37.14 8.29 6.30
CA GLN A 602 36.47 7.08 5.82
C GLN A 602 35.50 6.47 6.83
N ILE A 603 35.52 6.91 8.10
CA ILE A 603 34.70 6.33 9.15
C ILE A 603 33.94 7.41 9.87
N MET A 604 32.62 7.37 9.75
CA MET A 604 31.67 8.22 10.47
C MET A 604 30.85 7.38 11.45
N VAL A 605 30.67 7.89 12.66
CA VAL A 605 29.70 7.41 13.66
C VAL A 605 28.75 8.55 13.96
N TYR A 606 27.48 8.23 14.14
CA TYR A 606 26.49 9.26 14.45
C TYR A 606 25.47 8.79 15.49
N TYR A 607 24.89 9.76 16.17
CA TYR A 607 23.68 9.57 16.99
C TYR A 607 22.58 10.46 16.47
N THR A 608 21.38 9.89 16.31
CA THR A 608 20.19 10.60 15.87
C THR A 608 19.05 10.39 16.86
N TRP A 609 18.47 11.46 17.32
CA TRP A 609 17.14 11.53 17.90
C TRP A 609 16.21 12.20 16.92
N SER A 610 15.09 11.54 16.58
CA SER A 610 14.13 12.06 15.59
C SER A 610 12.70 11.67 15.93
N GLN A 611 11.76 12.48 15.44
CA GLN A 611 10.33 12.33 15.65
C GLN A 611 9.57 12.25 14.33
N GLY A 612 8.55 11.40 14.30
CA GLY A 612 7.57 11.28 13.22
C GLY A 612 6.15 11.28 13.76
N PHE A 613 5.16 11.35 12.87
CA PHE A 613 3.74 11.35 13.23
C PHE A 613 2.85 11.18 12.00
N ARG A 614 1.60 10.78 12.23
CA ARG A 614 0.50 10.84 11.27
C ARG A 614 -0.63 11.69 11.82
N PRO A 615 -1.38 12.43 10.97
CA PRO A 615 -2.56 13.17 11.44
C PRO A 615 -3.67 12.20 11.84
N GLY A 616 -4.55 12.63 12.75
CA GLY A 616 -5.78 11.93 13.07
C GLY A 616 -6.80 11.96 11.94
N GLY A 617 -7.96 11.35 12.16
CA GLY A 617 -9.03 11.28 11.19
C GLY A 617 -10.35 10.87 11.81
N PHE A 618 -11.31 10.46 10.96
CA PHE A 618 -12.67 10.16 11.37
C PHE A 618 -13.08 8.75 10.98
N ASN A 619 -13.97 8.16 11.76
CA ASN A 619 -14.69 6.95 11.45
C ASN A 619 -16.11 7.28 10.98
N PHE A 620 -16.64 6.49 10.05
CA PHE A 620 -17.94 6.77 9.42
C PHE A 620 -19.03 5.80 9.84
N SER A 621 -18.71 4.75 10.59
CA SER A 621 -19.69 3.84 11.11
C SER A 621 -20.08 4.26 12.52
N GLY A 622 -21.32 4.63 12.69
CA GLY A 622 -21.95 4.88 13.99
C GLY A 622 -22.75 3.69 14.48
N GLY A 623 -22.37 2.47 14.18
CA GLY A 623 -23.07 1.28 14.64
C GLY A 623 -22.98 1.13 16.16
N SER A 624 -24.12 0.90 16.81
CA SER A 624 -24.13 0.41 18.18
C SER A 624 -23.57 -1.01 18.16
N GLN A 625 -22.64 -1.29 19.04
CA GLN A 625 -22.03 -2.61 19.12
C GLN A 625 -22.81 -3.50 20.08
N HIS A 626 -22.83 -4.80 19.80
CA HIS A 626 -23.58 -5.78 20.60
C HIS A 626 -22.91 -6.14 21.92
N ILE A 627 -22.13 -5.24 22.52
CA ILE A 627 -21.58 -5.43 23.86
C ILE A 627 -22.57 -4.86 24.87
N TYR A 628 -23.44 -5.72 25.39
CA TYR A 628 -24.37 -5.30 26.43
C TYR A 628 -23.79 -5.52 27.82
N GLY A 629 -24.13 -4.62 28.75
CA GLY A 629 -23.84 -4.79 30.17
C GLY A 629 -24.87 -5.64 30.91
N LEU A 630 -24.66 -5.86 32.20
CA LEU A 630 -25.60 -6.51 33.11
C LEU A 630 -26.94 -5.75 33.24
N ASP A 631 -26.97 -4.49 32.87
CA ASP A 631 -28.14 -3.62 32.79
C ASP A 631 -28.90 -3.71 31.46
N GLY A 632 -28.44 -4.56 30.53
CA GLY A 632 -29.05 -4.70 29.22
C GLY A 632 -28.82 -3.50 28.30
N LEU A 633 -27.92 -2.57 28.66
CA LEU A 633 -27.56 -1.42 27.82
C LEU A 633 -26.27 -1.68 27.05
N TYR A 634 -26.15 -1.09 25.88
CA TYR A 634 -24.88 -1.10 25.14
C TYR A 634 -23.78 -0.42 25.97
N GLN A 635 -22.64 -1.07 26.08
CA GLN A 635 -21.49 -0.52 26.79
C GLN A 635 -20.54 0.29 25.91
N TYR A 636 -20.54 0.04 24.60
CA TYR A 636 -19.54 0.62 23.69
C TYR A 636 -20.16 1.16 22.41
N THR A 637 -19.77 2.37 22.08
CA THR A 637 -20.05 3.00 20.79
C THR A 637 -18.72 3.30 20.13
N LEU A 638 -18.61 3.05 18.83
CA LEU A 638 -17.37 3.31 18.07
C LEU A 638 -16.96 4.78 18.15
N PRO A 639 -15.66 5.06 18.30
CA PRO A 639 -15.19 6.44 18.35
C PRO A 639 -15.41 7.11 16.98
N LYS A 640 -15.99 8.31 16.98
CA LYS A 640 -16.20 9.12 15.76
C LYS A 640 -14.88 9.60 15.15
N ALA A 641 -13.83 9.68 15.93
CA ALA A 641 -12.53 10.18 15.50
C ALA A 641 -11.39 9.42 16.19
N TYR A 642 -10.26 9.37 15.54
CA TYR A 642 -8.99 8.93 16.08
C TYR A 642 -7.97 10.08 16.00
N LYS A 643 -7.01 10.09 16.92
CA LYS A 643 -6.03 11.17 17.07
C LYS A 643 -4.73 10.83 16.36
N SER A 644 -3.88 11.84 16.17
CA SER A 644 -2.51 11.60 15.70
C SER A 644 -1.75 10.69 16.65
N ASP A 645 -0.85 9.91 16.10
CA ASP A 645 0.16 9.13 16.80
C ASP A 645 1.51 9.84 16.77
N ALA A 646 2.49 9.27 17.43
CA ALA A 646 3.83 9.83 17.48
C ALA A 646 4.90 8.76 17.65
N LEU A 647 5.88 8.82 16.79
CA LEU A 647 7.06 7.98 16.84
C LEU A 647 8.28 8.79 17.29
N THR A 648 9.06 8.24 18.22
CA THR A 648 10.35 8.78 18.65
C THR A 648 11.43 7.74 18.46
N ASN A 649 12.48 8.06 17.72
CA ASN A 649 13.63 7.21 17.46
C ASN A 649 14.86 7.70 18.20
N ASN A 650 15.64 6.75 18.70
CA ASN A 650 17.02 6.92 19.15
C ASN A 650 17.88 5.93 18.41
N GLU A 651 18.85 6.41 17.66
CA GLU A 651 19.66 5.63 16.74
C GLU A 651 21.14 5.95 16.90
N ILE A 652 21.96 4.92 16.95
CA ILE A 652 23.42 5.01 16.82
C ILE A 652 23.80 4.25 15.56
N GLY A 653 24.39 4.95 14.60
CA GLY A 653 24.79 4.34 13.35
C GLY A 653 26.25 4.61 13.00
N TRP A 654 26.74 3.84 12.05
CA TRP A 654 28.07 3.98 11.48
C TRP A 654 28.03 3.88 9.97
N LYS A 655 28.96 4.60 9.32
CA LYS A 655 29.26 4.47 7.90
C LYS A 655 30.77 4.37 7.74
N SER A 656 31.21 3.36 7.03
CA SER A 656 32.63 3.10 6.90
C SER A 656 33.00 2.63 5.50
N ASP A 657 34.16 3.08 5.07
CA ASP A 657 34.74 2.81 3.78
C ASP A 657 36.20 2.31 3.96
N TRP A 658 36.48 1.15 3.41
CA TRP A 658 37.74 0.43 3.66
C TRP A 658 38.41 0.06 2.34
N TRP A 659 39.71 -0.18 2.40
CA TRP A 659 40.52 -0.71 1.30
C TRP A 659 40.39 0.13 0.03
N GLU A 660 40.59 1.45 0.17
CA GLU A 660 40.54 2.37 -0.97
C GLU A 660 39.20 2.28 -1.74
N HIS A 661 38.07 2.38 -1.04
CA HIS A 661 36.70 2.31 -1.58
C HIS A 661 36.33 0.94 -2.17
N ARG A 662 36.93 -0.16 -1.68
CA ARG A 662 36.51 -1.51 -2.10
C ARG A 662 35.48 -2.15 -1.19
N LEU A 663 35.38 -1.73 0.06
CA LEU A 663 34.42 -2.24 1.02
C LEU A 663 33.74 -1.09 1.73
N GLN A 664 32.43 -1.05 1.63
CA GLN A 664 31.56 -0.22 2.45
C GLN A 664 30.79 -1.10 3.43
N TRP A 665 30.83 -0.73 4.71
CA TRP A 665 30.08 -1.37 5.76
C TRP A 665 29.35 -0.32 6.58
N ASN A 666 28.01 -0.30 6.46
CA ASN A 666 27.13 0.65 7.13
C ASN A 666 26.15 -0.11 8.04
N GLY A 667 25.67 0.55 9.07
CA GLY A 667 24.64 -0.02 9.92
C GLY A 667 24.17 0.91 11.02
N ALA A 668 23.15 0.48 11.73
CA ALA A 668 22.59 1.19 12.88
C ALA A 668 21.96 0.25 13.89
N LEU A 669 22.02 0.67 15.14
CA LEU A 669 21.25 0.16 16.25
C LEU A 669 20.21 1.21 16.61
N TYR A 670 18.96 0.81 16.73
CA TYR A 670 17.87 1.76 17.01
C TYR A 670 16.93 1.25 18.09
N ARG A 671 16.25 2.22 18.72
CA ARG A 671 15.14 2.02 19.61
C ARG A 671 14.07 3.04 19.26
N GLU A 672 12.96 2.56 18.77
CA GLU A 672 11.78 3.35 18.44
C GLU A 672 10.69 3.16 19.48
N GLN A 673 10.02 4.25 19.82
CA GLN A 673 8.90 4.27 20.73
C GLN A 673 7.71 4.89 20.02
N TRP A 674 6.72 4.06 19.72
CA TRP A 674 5.48 4.45 19.07
C TRP A 674 4.38 4.59 20.10
N ASN A 675 3.91 5.80 20.25
CA ASN A 675 2.93 6.15 21.26
C ASN A 675 1.58 6.44 20.61
N ASN A 676 0.52 5.97 21.25
CA ASN A 676 -0.85 6.18 20.81
C ASN A 676 -1.06 5.75 19.37
N ALA A 677 -0.46 4.62 18.98
CA ALA A 677 -0.46 4.11 17.61
C ALA A 677 -1.86 4.11 17.02
N GLN A 678 -1.98 4.60 15.80
CA GLN A 678 -3.19 4.43 15.00
C GLN A 678 -3.18 3.01 14.45
N VAL A 679 -4.26 2.28 14.70
CA VAL A 679 -4.43 0.92 14.21
C VAL A 679 -5.80 0.76 13.58
N ALA A 680 -5.82 0.08 12.44
CA ALA A 680 -7.04 -0.41 11.83
C ALA A 680 -7.54 -1.60 12.65
N PHE A 681 -8.79 -1.55 13.06
CA PHE A 681 -9.35 -2.49 14.01
C PHE A 681 -10.55 -3.22 13.46
N PHE A 682 -10.51 -4.55 13.52
CA PHE A 682 -11.60 -5.43 13.14
C PHE A 682 -11.67 -6.61 14.11
N ASP A 683 -12.72 -6.66 14.92
CA ASP A 683 -12.99 -7.77 15.83
C ASP A 683 -14.48 -8.13 15.78
N PRO A 684 -14.88 -8.94 14.80
CA PRO A 684 -16.29 -9.26 14.60
C PRO A 684 -16.89 -10.11 15.73
N GLY A 685 -16.07 -10.83 16.48
CA GLY A 685 -16.53 -11.61 17.65
C GLY A 685 -17.01 -10.75 18.79
N LEU A 686 -16.44 -9.56 18.94
CA LEU A 686 -16.76 -8.65 20.03
C LEU A 686 -17.56 -7.43 19.55
N LEU A 687 -17.14 -6.83 18.43
CA LEU A 687 -17.65 -5.54 17.96
C LEU A 687 -18.55 -5.63 16.73
N GLY A 688 -18.85 -6.84 16.27
CA GLY A 688 -19.60 -7.04 15.02
C GLY A 688 -18.75 -6.81 13.78
N ASN A 689 -19.36 -6.98 12.60
CA ASN A 689 -18.67 -6.85 11.33
C ASN A 689 -18.40 -5.37 10.98
N THR A 690 -17.58 -4.72 11.80
CA THR A 690 -17.28 -3.30 11.66
C THR A 690 -15.77 -3.07 11.72
N PHE A 691 -15.28 -2.38 10.69
CA PHE A 691 -13.92 -1.89 10.61
C PHE A 691 -13.87 -0.42 11.04
N PHE A 692 -12.93 -0.07 11.90
CA PHE A 692 -12.71 1.31 12.32
C PHE A 692 -11.27 1.55 12.75
N ASN A 693 -10.86 2.81 12.76
CA ASN A 693 -9.54 3.21 13.20
C ASN A 693 -9.61 3.70 14.65
N THR A 694 -8.62 3.30 15.44
CA THR A 694 -8.54 3.69 16.86
C THR A 694 -7.10 3.91 17.28
N ASN A 695 -6.94 4.44 18.49
CA ASN A 695 -5.64 4.64 19.15
C ASN A 695 -5.63 3.90 20.50
N GLY A 696 -4.46 3.85 21.10
CA GLY A 696 -4.30 3.44 22.50
C GLY A 696 -3.16 2.47 22.75
N GLN A 697 -2.78 1.67 21.75
CA GLN A 697 -1.62 0.79 21.88
C GLN A 697 -0.33 1.61 21.79
N ASN A 698 0.66 1.23 22.59
CA ASN A 698 2.02 1.75 22.52
C ASN A 698 2.97 0.60 22.24
N PHE A 699 3.90 0.83 21.34
CA PHE A 699 4.90 -0.17 20.97
C PHE A 699 6.31 0.35 21.17
N VAL A 700 7.21 -0.56 21.45
CA VAL A 700 8.66 -0.32 21.43
C VAL A 700 9.29 -1.31 20.46
N VAL A 701 10.02 -0.78 19.47
CA VAL A 701 10.81 -1.57 18.54
C VAL A 701 12.28 -1.35 18.83
N ARG A 702 13.05 -2.42 18.83
CA ARG A 702 14.52 -2.40 18.92
C ARG A 702 15.05 -3.21 17.78
N GLY A 703 16.10 -2.72 17.13
CA GLY A 703 16.63 -3.43 16.00
C GLY A 703 18.06 -3.10 15.68
N LEU A 704 18.57 -3.91 14.79
CA LEU A 704 19.88 -3.77 14.13
C LEU A 704 19.62 -3.87 12.62
N GLU A 705 20.20 -2.95 11.88
CA GLU A 705 20.26 -3.01 10.43
C GLU A 705 21.68 -2.82 9.96
N THR A 706 22.09 -3.52 8.89
CA THR A 706 23.43 -3.44 8.36
C THR A 706 23.46 -3.75 6.87
N SER A 707 24.38 -3.10 6.16
CA SER A 707 24.63 -3.34 4.75
C SER A 707 26.13 -3.38 4.46
N ILE A 708 26.50 -4.28 3.57
CA ILE A 708 27.87 -4.46 3.09
C ILE A 708 27.87 -4.42 1.57
N ASN A 709 28.69 -3.56 0.99
CA ASN A 709 29.00 -3.55 -0.43
C ASN A 709 30.50 -3.76 -0.60
N ALA A 710 30.90 -4.78 -1.34
CA ALA A 710 32.31 -5.11 -1.50
C ALA A 710 32.68 -5.38 -2.96
N ARG A 711 33.73 -4.73 -3.43
CA ARG A 711 34.43 -5.05 -4.68
C ARG A 711 35.62 -5.96 -4.38
N VAL A 712 35.34 -7.27 -4.31
CA VAL A 712 36.32 -8.25 -3.81
C VAL A 712 37.56 -8.34 -4.71
N ILE A 713 37.32 -8.42 -6.00
CA ILE A 713 38.30 -8.34 -7.08
C ILE A 713 37.71 -7.50 -8.21
N ALA A 714 38.55 -7.13 -9.18
CA ALA A 714 38.07 -6.46 -10.38
C ALA A 714 36.93 -7.29 -11.03
N GLY A 715 35.79 -6.66 -11.27
CA GLY A 715 34.61 -7.30 -11.83
C GLY A 715 33.66 -7.96 -10.81
N LEU A 716 34.12 -8.44 -9.62
CA LEU A 716 33.24 -9.12 -8.65
C LEU A 716 32.76 -8.17 -7.57
N THR A 717 31.46 -7.94 -7.55
CA THR A 717 30.76 -7.17 -6.52
C THR A 717 29.90 -8.10 -5.66
N LEU A 718 30.02 -7.98 -4.36
CA LEU A 718 29.16 -8.63 -3.37
C LEU A 718 28.36 -7.56 -2.63
N GLN A 719 27.07 -7.79 -2.46
CA GLN A 719 26.17 -6.94 -1.69
C GLN A 719 25.43 -7.82 -0.69
N ALA A 720 25.39 -7.38 0.54
CA ALA A 720 24.62 -8.01 1.60
C ALA A 720 23.90 -6.93 2.41
N ALA A 721 22.68 -7.20 2.79
CA ALA A 721 21.94 -6.35 3.71
C ALA A 721 21.08 -7.23 4.63
N ALA A 722 21.00 -6.85 5.90
CA ALA A 722 20.24 -7.60 6.89
C ALA A 722 19.62 -6.66 7.92
N SER A 723 18.46 -7.08 8.44
CA SER A 723 17.84 -6.45 9.58
C SER A 723 17.32 -7.48 10.58
N TRP A 724 17.33 -7.07 11.84
CA TRP A 724 16.70 -7.77 12.92
C TRP A 724 15.86 -6.79 13.73
N ASN A 725 14.54 -7.08 13.89
CA ASN A 725 13.57 -6.27 14.58
C ASN A 725 12.95 -7.04 15.72
N HIS A 726 12.80 -6.40 16.86
CA HIS A 726 12.05 -6.91 17.98
C HIS A 726 11.02 -5.87 18.42
N SER A 727 9.81 -5.98 17.89
CA SER A 727 8.66 -5.15 18.25
C SER A 727 7.92 -5.76 19.43
N ARG A 728 7.40 -4.92 20.32
CA ARG A 728 6.54 -5.37 21.40
C ARG A 728 5.58 -4.26 21.84
N GLN A 729 4.37 -4.64 22.14
CA GLN A 729 3.39 -3.80 22.81
C GLN A 729 3.82 -3.59 24.27
N VAL A 730 3.76 -2.36 24.77
CA VAL A 730 4.22 -2.01 26.12
C VAL A 730 3.10 -1.59 27.07
N ASN A 731 1.88 -1.42 26.55
CA ASN A 731 0.66 -1.25 27.32
C ASN A 731 -0.42 -2.21 26.79
N SER A 732 -1.49 -2.38 27.53
CA SER A 732 -2.66 -3.16 27.10
C SER A 732 -3.90 -2.34 27.45
N PRO A 733 -4.30 -1.37 26.58
CA PRO A 733 -5.52 -0.61 26.79
C PRO A 733 -6.72 -1.56 26.80
N ALA A 734 -7.75 -1.22 27.55
CA ALA A 734 -9.02 -1.93 27.53
C ALA A 734 -10.06 -1.13 26.74
N LEU A 735 -11.05 -1.81 26.19
CA LEU A 735 -12.28 -1.12 25.78
C LEU A 735 -12.92 -0.51 27.02
N ILE A 736 -13.30 0.75 26.93
CA ILE A 736 -13.93 1.47 28.03
C ILE A 736 -15.41 1.64 27.70
N ASP A 737 -16.26 1.32 28.67
CA ASP A 737 -17.69 1.62 28.56
C ASP A 737 -17.87 3.13 28.39
N ASN A 738 -18.33 3.52 27.22
CA ASN A 738 -18.50 4.92 26.83
C ASN A 738 -19.98 5.34 26.73
N ASN A 739 -20.90 4.48 27.18
CA ASN A 739 -22.32 4.81 27.24
C ASN A 739 -22.65 5.52 28.58
N PRO A 740 -22.99 6.82 28.56
CA PRO A 740 -23.31 7.55 29.77
C PRO A 740 -24.51 7.00 30.57
N GLY A 741 -25.36 6.18 29.94
CA GLY A 741 -26.50 5.52 30.58
C GLY A 741 -26.16 4.22 31.29
N SER A 742 -24.98 3.65 31.01
CA SER A 742 -24.56 2.37 31.59
C SER A 742 -24.08 2.54 33.06
N VAL A 743 -24.35 1.52 33.89
CA VAL A 743 -23.86 1.44 35.28
C VAL A 743 -22.33 1.31 35.37
N ASN A 744 -21.67 0.93 34.24
CA ASN A 744 -20.24 0.78 34.16
C ASN A 744 -19.54 1.90 33.36
N PHE A 745 -20.25 2.99 33.08
CA PHE A 745 -19.68 4.12 32.35
C PHE A 745 -18.29 4.53 32.88
N GLY A 746 -17.34 4.64 31.96
CA GLY A 746 -15.93 4.98 32.22
C GLY A 746 -15.08 3.84 32.79
N LYS A 747 -15.61 2.63 32.96
CA LYS A 747 -14.86 1.47 33.42
C LYS A 747 -14.44 0.57 32.24
N PRO A 748 -13.38 -0.24 32.40
CA PRO A 748 -13.05 -1.29 31.46
C PRO A 748 -14.20 -2.29 31.27
N ILE A 749 -14.46 -2.64 30.02
CA ILE A 749 -15.41 -3.69 29.67
C ILE A 749 -14.71 -5.03 29.86
N THR A 750 -15.22 -5.86 30.76
CA THR A 750 -14.68 -7.17 31.12
C THR A 750 -15.59 -8.33 30.76
N GLU A 751 -16.85 -8.03 30.45
CA GLU A 751 -17.85 -9.01 30.06
C GLU A 751 -18.82 -8.43 29.04
N SER A 752 -19.37 -9.28 28.18
CA SER A 752 -20.44 -8.96 27.23
C SER A 752 -21.60 -9.89 27.49
N CYS A 753 -22.79 -9.31 27.68
CA CYS A 753 -24.05 -10.00 27.97
C CYS A 753 -24.94 -10.01 26.72
N ASP A 754 -26.07 -10.70 26.79
CA ASP A 754 -27.16 -10.52 25.82
C ASP A 754 -27.95 -9.21 26.11
N ALA A 755 -28.87 -8.86 25.22
CA ALA A 755 -29.70 -7.65 25.33
C ALA A 755 -30.59 -7.59 26.60
N ASN A 756 -30.72 -8.68 27.33
CA ASN A 756 -31.44 -8.74 28.60
C ASN A 756 -30.51 -8.61 29.82
N GLY A 757 -29.22 -8.41 29.60
CA GLY A 757 -28.19 -8.39 30.67
C GLY A 757 -27.92 -9.79 31.26
N ALA A 758 -28.19 -10.85 30.51
CA ALA A 758 -27.98 -12.23 30.92
C ALA A 758 -26.92 -12.92 30.02
N ASN A 759 -26.61 -14.18 30.31
CA ASN A 759 -25.67 -14.99 29.52
C ASN A 759 -24.30 -14.30 29.26
N CYS A 760 -23.79 -13.63 30.28
CA CYS A 760 -22.54 -12.87 30.12
C CYS A 760 -21.33 -13.77 29.92
N VAL A 761 -20.49 -13.39 28.96
CA VAL A 761 -19.22 -14.05 28.65
C VAL A 761 -18.05 -13.07 28.88
N PRO A 762 -16.89 -13.54 29.34
CA PRO A 762 -15.72 -12.70 29.48
C PRO A 762 -15.28 -12.09 28.13
N VAL A 763 -14.97 -10.80 28.12
CA VAL A 763 -14.39 -10.12 26.94
C VAL A 763 -12.89 -10.35 26.92
N VAL A 764 -12.39 -10.93 25.85
CA VAL A 764 -10.95 -10.97 25.56
C VAL A 764 -10.56 -9.58 25.08
N ASN A 765 -9.52 -8.99 25.69
CA ASN A 765 -9.07 -7.66 25.31
C ASN A 765 -8.59 -7.62 23.87
N PRO A 766 -9.27 -6.90 22.96
CA PRO A 766 -8.94 -6.90 21.54
C PRO A 766 -7.62 -6.19 21.21
N PHE A 767 -7.13 -5.34 22.11
CA PHE A 767 -5.85 -4.66 21.90
C PHE A 767 -4.62 -5.53 22.20
N GLY A 768 -4.79 -6.76 22.61
CA GLY A 768 -3.71 -7.68 22.84
C GLY A 768 -2.97 -7.48 24.18
N PRO A 769 -2.19 -8.48 24.58
CA PRO A 769 -1.43 -8.44 25.82
C PRO A 769 -0.13 -7.65 25.67
N ILE A 770 0.40 -7.18 26.80
CA ILE A 770 1.78 -6.66 26.85
C ILE A 770 2.75 -7.72 26.36
N GLY A 771 3.68 -7.31 25.47
CA GLY A 771 4.66 -8.18 24.86
C GLY A 771 4.27 -8.69 23.45
N ALA A 772 3.02 -8.47 23.02
CA ALA A 772 2.59 -8.82 21.67
C ALA A 772 3.42 -8.09 20.59
N PRO A 773 3.83 -8.75 19.50
CA PRO A 773 4.49 -8.08 18.37
C PRO A 773 3.48 -7.21 17.58
N THR A 774 3.99 -6.29 16.79
CA THR A 774 3.20 -5.61 15.76
C THR A 774 2.80 -6.60 14.66
N ALA A 775 1.73 -6.30 13.93
CA ALA A 775 1.33 -7.06 12.75
C ALA A 775 2.38 -6.94 11.63
N ASP A 776 2.37 -7.83 10.66
CA ASP A 776 3.14 -7.80 9.40
C ASP A 776 4.63 -7.39 9.56
N SER A 777 5.21 -7.77 10.70
CA SER A 777 6.56 -7.37 11.11
C SER A 777 7.49 -8.58 11.23
N PRO A 778 8.12 -9.02 10.13
CA PRO A 778 9.09 -10.10 10.19
C PRO A 778 10.29 -9.73 11.09
N PRO A 779 10.66 -10.57 12.05
CA PRO A 779 11.75 -10.26 12.96
C PRO A 779 13.13 -10.31 12.30
N VAL A 780 13.28 -11.03 11.21
CA VAL A 780 14.54 -11.19 10.49
C VAL A 780 14.31 -11.01 9.00
N TYR A 781 15.16 -10.23 8.40
CA TYR A 781 15.21 -10.06 6.96
C TYR A 781 16.67 -10.00 6.51
N PHE A 782 17.04 -10.67 5.41
CA PHE A 782 18.32 -10.47 4.78
C PHE A 782 18.29 -10.70 3.26
N SER A 783 19.15 -9.97 2.55
CA SER A 783 19.39 -10.12 1.13
C SER A 783 20.89 -10.27 0.85
N LEU A 784 21.22 -11.18 -0.06
CA LEU A 784 22.58 -11.42 -0.54
C LEU A 784 22.58 -11.33 -2.06
N ARG A 785 23.60 -10.71 -2.64
CA ARG A 785 23.77 -10.63 -4.09
C ARG A 785 25.26 -10.71 -4.45
N ALA A 786 25.55 -11.46 -5.49
CA ALA A 786 26.85 -11.51 -6.12
C ALA A 786 26.70 -11.18 -7.62
N ARG A 787 27.57 -10.33 -8.14
CA ARG A 787 27.65 -9.99 -9.55
C ARG A 787 29.09 -10.01 -10.04
N TRP A 788 29.33 -10.69 -11.13
CA TRP A 788 30.62 -10.73 -11.79
C TRP A 788 30.52 -10.16 -13.20
N ASP A 789 31.25 -9.07 -13.45
CA ASP A 789 31.37 -8.40 -14.74
C ASP A 789 32.73 -8.73 -15.35
N GLN A 790 32.74 -9.18 -16.61
CA GLN A 790 33.95 -9.63 -17.31
C GLN A 790 33.99 -9.06 -18.74
N ALA A 791 35.10 -8.40 -19.09
CA ALA A 791 35.35 -8.00 -20.47
C ALA A 791 35.81 -9.23 -21.29
N LEU A 792 35.18 -9.47 -22.44
CA LEU A 792 35.47 -10.53 -23.38
C LEU A 792 35.70 -9.93 -24.77
N GLY A 793 36.91 -9.37 -24.98
CA GLY A 793 37.21 -8.59 -26.20
C GLY A 793 36.39 -7.30 -26.25
N SER A 794 35.57 -7.13 -27.29
CA SER A 794 34.65 -5.98 -27.43
C SER A 794 33.29 -6.19 -26.74
N TYR A 795 33.12 -7.29 -26.04
CA TYR A 795 31.90 -7.60 -25.30
C TYR A 795 32.11 -7.41 -23.81
N LEU A 796 31.11 -6.92 -23.13
CA LEU A 796 30.99 -6.94 -21.68
C LEU A 796 29.96 -8.00 -21.29
N TRP A 797 30.40 -9.05 -20.60
CA TRP A 797 29.55 -10.11 -20.07
C TRP A 797 29.40 -9.99 -18.57
N TYR A 798 28.24 -10.36 -18.05
CA TYR A 798 28.07 -10.50 -16.61
C TYR A 798 27.20 -11.72 -16.26
N ILE A 799 27.39 -12.18 -15.03
CA ILE A 799 26.52 -13.11 -14.34
C ILE A 799 26.22 -12.58 -12.93
N GLN A 800 25.00 -12.75 -12.48
CA GLN A 800 24.60 -12.39 -11.12
C GLN A 800 23.65 -13.41 -10.54
N ALA A 801 23.67 -13.54 -9.20
CA ALA A 801 22.73 -14.31 -8.43
C ALA A 801 22.38 -13.54 -7.15
N GLY A 802 21.16 -13.72 -6.69
CA GLY A 802 20.65 -13.11 -5.46
C GLY A 802 19.79 -14.08 -4.68
N MET A 803 19.75 -13.86 -3.37
CA MET A 803 18.87 -14.54 -2.42
C MET A 803 18.26 -13.50 -1.50
N VAL A 804 16.98 -13.65 -1.21
CA VAL A 804 16.26 -12.89 -0.19
C VAL A 804 15.61 -13.87 0.78
N HIS A 805 15.70 -13.58 2.07
CA HIS A 805 15.00 -14.31 3.13
C HIS A 805 14.18 -13.35 3.98
N VAL A 806 12.93 -13.70 4.23
CA VAL A 806 12.00 -12.98 5.09
C VAL A 806 11.52 -13.94 6.17
N GLY A 807 11.62 -13.53 7.43
CA GLY A 807 11.12 -14.29 8.58
C GLY A 807 9.59 -14.37 8.60
N HIS A 808 9.04 -15.21 9.48
CA HIS A 808 7.59 -15.28 9.68
C HIS A 808 7.03 -13.98 10.29
N SER A 809 5.76 -13.71 10.05
CA SER A 809 5.02 -12.61 10.67
C SER A 809 3.59 -13.04 11.02
N TYR A 810 2.84 -12.14 11.64
CA TYR A 810 1.44 -12.36 11.99
C TYR A 810 0.60 -11.21 11.47
N THR A 811 -0.60 -11.52 10.95
CA THR A 811 -1.50 -10.54 10.34
C THR A 811 -2.14 -9.57 11.34
N GLN A 812 -2.14 -9.90 12.62
CA GLN A 812 -2.65 -9.06 13.71
C GLN A 812 -1.76 -9.10 14.94
N ALA A 813 -1.72 -8.02 15.69
CA ALA A 813 -1.12 -8.00 17.02
C ALA A 813 -1.92 -8.91 17.98
N GLY A 814 -1.23 -9.55 18.86
CA GLY A 814 -1.52 -10.77 19.57
C GLY A 814 -2.69 -10.91 20.53
N ALA A 815 -3.88 -10.34 20.35
CA ALA A 815 -5.01 -10.67 21.22
C ALA A 815 -5.71 -11.98 20.84
N ASN A 816 -5.87 -12.21 19.54
CA ASN A 816 -6.59 -13.39 19.04
C ASN A 816 -5.67 -14.61 19.00
N PRO A 817 -6.15 -15.82 19.36
CA PRO A 817 -5.41 -17.04 19.12
C PRO A 817 -5.09 -17.17 17.63
N THR A 818 -3.90 -17.66 17.31
CA THR A 818 -3.53 -17.90 15.91
C THR A 818 -4.49 -18.92 15.29
N ALA A 819 -5.11 -18.53 14.17
CA ALA A 819 -5.97 -19.40 13.40
C ALA A 819 -5.13 -20.36 12.55
N SER A 820 -5.57 -21.62 12.44
CA SER A 820 -5.06 -22.54 11.44
C SER A 820 -5.89 -22.40 10.16
N LEU A 821 -5.22 -22.46 9.00
CA LEU A 821 -5.88 -22.37 7.70
C LEU A 821 -6.90 -23.50 7.44
N GLY A 822 -6.92 -24.54 8.27
CA GLY A 822 -7.83 -25.68 8.15
C GLY A 822 -9.13 -25.58 8.93
N SER A 823 -9.31 -24.54 9.74
CA SER A 823 -10.55 -24.33 10.49
C SER A 823 -11.47 -23.36 9.75
N ALA A 824 -12.78 -23.55 9.89
CA ALA A 824 -13.72 -22.47 9.56
C ALA A 824 -13.25 -21.21 10.29
N VAL A 825 -13.21 -20.07 9.58
CA VAL A 825 -12.85 -18.79 10.18
C VAL A 825 -13.93 -18.48 11.21
N SER A 826 -13.62 -18.75 12.47
CA SER A 826 -14.49 -18.29 13.56
C SER A 826 -14.21 -16.83 13.81
N THR A 827 -15.24 -16.10 14.25
CA THR A 827 -15.19 -14.65 14.51
C THR A 827 -14.10 -14.22 15.50
N ASP A 828 -13.53 -15.17 16.24
CA ASP A 828 -12.52 -14.99 17.28
C ASP A 828 -11.09 -15.38 16.84
N ARG A 829 -10.89 -15.82 15.58
CA ARG A 829 -9.60 -16.33 15.11
C ARG A 829 -9.20 -15.72 13.77
N LEU A 830 -8.87 -14.44 13.80
CA LEU A 830 -8.48 -13.69 12.61
C LEU A 830 -6.97 -13.47 12.49
N ARG A 831 -6.19 -13.91 13.47
CA ARG A 831 -4.74 -13.83 13.44
C ARG A 831 -4.15 -15.05 12.76
N PHE A 832 -3.50 -14.84 11.64
CA PHE A 832 -2.80 -15.88 10.88
C PHE A 832 -1.29 -15.69 10.96
N GLU A 833 -0.54 -16.77 10.83
CA GLU A 833 0.90 -16.72 10.65
C GLU A 833 1.22 -16.79 9.16
N ASP A 834 1.90 -15.77 8.65
CA ASP A 834 2.53 -15.80 7.34
C ASP A 834 3.93 -16.41 7.49
N PRO A 835 4.20 -17.54 6.80
CA PRO A 835 5.41 -18.32 7.02
C PRO A 835 6.67 -17.63 6.49
N ALA A 836 7.79 -17.93 7.10
CA ALA A 836 9.10 -17.51 6.58
C ALA A 836 9.36 -18.10 5.20
N TYR A 837 10.02 -17.33 4.33
CA TYR A 837 10.34 -17.79 2.98
C TYR A 837 11.70 -17.29 2.49
N SER A 838 12.17 -17.93 1.42
CA SER A 838 13.36 -17.50 0.69
C SER A 838 13.10 -17.52 -0.82
N THR A 839 13.60 -16.52 -1.52
CA THR A 839 13.59 -16.47 -2.99
C THR A 839 15.01 -16.40 -3.55
N PHE A 840 15.18 -16.94 -4.74
CA PHE A 840 16.44 -16.94 -5.47
C PHE A 840 16.23 -16.34 -6.86
N ASP A 841 17.06 -15.37 -7.22
CA ASP A 841 17.03 -14.71 -8.50
C ASP A 841 18.40 -14.83 -9.19
N ALA A 842 18.43 -14.95 -10.51
CA ALA A 842 19.69 -14.94 -11.27
C ALA A 842 19.51 -14.24 -12.62
N ALA A 843 20.59 -13.68 -13.13
CA ALA A 843 20.61 -13.15 -14.48
C ALA A 843 22.00 -13.24 -15.09
N THR A 844 22.04 -13.33 -16.42
CA THR A 844 23.27 -13.16 -17.20
C THR A 844 22.97 -12.25 -18.39
N GLY A 845 23.96 -11.49 -18.82
CA GLY A 845 23.79 -10.62 -19.98
C GLY A 845 25.09 -10.32 -20.66
N ILE A 846 24.97 -9.92 -21.92
CA ILE A 846 26.10 -9.52 -22.76
C ILE A 846 25.77 -8.20 -23.46
N SER A 847 26.73 -7.28 -23.43
CA SER A 847 26.63 -5.98 -24.08
C SER A 847 27.73 -5.83 -25.12
N LYS A 848 27.42 -5.14 -26.22
CA LYS A 848 28.40 -4.74 -27.23
C LYS A 848 27.99 -3.38 -27.83
N GLY A 849 28.80 -2.34 -27.57
CA GLY A 849 28.45 -0.98 -27.95
C GLY A 849 27.07 -0.61 -27.42
N ALA A 850 26.18 -0.20 -28.31
CA ALA A 850 24.82 0.23 -27.96
C ALA A 850 23.84 -0.91 -27.53
N TRP A 851 24.21 -2.17 -27.71
CA TRP A 851 23.31 -3.30 -27.55
C TRP A 851 23.56 -4.10 -26.28
N THR A 852 22.50 -4.46 -25.60
CA THR A 852 22.54 -5.37 -24.43
C THR A 852 21.43 -6.42 -24.57
N VAL A 853 21.81 -7.68 -24.41
CA VAL A 853 20.89 -8.82 -24.29
C VAL A 853 21.03 -9.41 -22.91
N ARG A 854 19.92 -9.64 -22.24
CA ARG A 854 19.87 -10.19 -20.89
C ARG A 854 18.88 -11.34 -20.77
N LEU A 855 19.32 -12.45 -20.16
CA LEU A 855 18.47 -13.53 -19.68
C LEU A 855 18.36 -13.42 -18.15
N TYR A 856 17.15 -13.52 -17.61
CA TYR A 856 16.91 -13.42 -16.18
C TYR A 856 15.90 -14.47 -15.69
N GLY A 857 16.01 -14.83 -14.42
CA GLY A 857 15.05 -15.65 -13.72
C GLY A 857 14.78 -15.08 -12.34
N GLN A 858 13.52 -14.92 -11.99
CA GLN A 858 13.02 -14.48 -10.69
C GLN A 858 12.29 -15.63 -10.01
N ASN A 859 12.36 -15.70 -8.66
CA ASN A 859 11.80 -16.78 -7.86
C ASN A 859 12.14 -18.16 -8.44
N LEU A 860 13.43 -18.44 -8.66
CA LEU A 860 13.91 -19.67 -9.31
C LEU A 860 13.47 -20.93 -8.56
N GLY A 861 13.29 -20.86 -7.25
CA GLY A 861 12.73 -21.92 -6.41
C GLY A 861 11.25 -22.22 -6.67
N ASN A 862 10.57 -21.34 -7.40
CA ASN A 862 9.12 -21.42 -7.65
C ASN A 862 8.30 -21.51 -6.35
N SER A 863 8.68 -20.73 -5.35
CA SER A 863 7.94 -20.65 -4.08
C SER A 863 6.56 -20.03 -4.30
N HIS A 864 5.53 -20.65 -3.73
CA HIS A 864 4.14 -20.17 -3.70
C HIS A 864 3.72 -19.81 -2.28
N THR A 865 4.64 -19.31 -1.48
CA THR A 865 4.38 -18.95 -0.09
C THR A 865 3.47 -17.75 -0.03
N SER A 866 2.54 -17.72 0.94
CA SER A 866 1.82 -16.52 1.32
C SER A 866 2.80 -15.51 1.88
N VAL A 867 2.68 -14.28 1.43
CA VAL A 867 3.44 -13.12 1.93
C VAL A 867 2.58 -12.18 2.76
N PHE A 868 1.26 -12.33 2.64
CA PHE A 868 0.26 -11.61 3.40
C PHE A 868 -1.05 -12.39 3.39
N THR A 869 -1.68 -12.56 4.55
CA THR A 869 -3.00 -13.21 4.68
C THR A 869 -4.01 -12.19 5.17
N ASN A 870 -4.98 -11.87 4.32
CA ASN A 870 -6.14 -11.06 4.67
C ASN A 870 -7.30 -11.98 5.08
N SER A 871 -8.03 -11.59 6.11
CA SER A 871 -9.24 -12.29 6.56
C SER A 871 -10.43 -11.33 6.74
N ASP A 872 -10.34 -10.15 6.16
CA ASP A 872 -11.41 -9.17 6.21
C ASP A 872 -12.70 -9.75 5.64
N GLN A 873 -13.82 -9.40 6.24
CA GLN A 873 -15.13 -9.85 5.80
C GLN A 873 -15.29 -11.39 5.78
N PHE A 874 -14.56 -12.11 6.65
CA PHE A 874 -14.59 -13.58 6.77
C PHE A 874 -14.10 -14.35 5.55
N ILE A 875 -13.49 -13.68 4.60
CA ILE A 875 -12.89 -14.30 3.41
C ILE A 875 -11.39 -14.37 3.61
N VAL A 876 -10.86 -15.59 3.80
CA VAL A 876 -9.41 -15.79 3.90
C VAL A 876 -8.80 -15.72 2.51
N ALA A 877 -7.97 -14.72 2.31
CA ALA A 877 -7.27 -14.43 1.06
C ALA A 877 -5.76 -14.35 1.32
N GLN A 878 -4.97 -15.16 0.62
CA GLN A 878 -3.53 -15.22 0.77
C GLN A 878 -2.84 -14.64 -0.45
N THR A 879 -2.23 -13.48 -0.33
CA THR A 879 -1.38 -12.92 -1.37
C THR A 879 -0.13 -13.78 -1.51
N ILE A 880 0.06 -14.34 -2.69
CA ILE A 880 1.08 -15.35 -2.96
C ILE A 880 2.23 -14.72 -3.73
N LEU A 881 3.46 -15.09 -3.38
CA LEU A 881 4.63 -14.76 -4.20
C LEU A 881 4.38 -15.12 -5.66
N ARG A 882 4.66 -14.17 -6.57
CA ARG A 882 4.57 -14.44 -7.99
C ARG A 882 5.41 -15.68 -8.34
N PRO A 883 4.87 -16.68 -9.07
CA PRO A 883 5.60 -17.86 -9.49
C PRO A 883 6.85 -17.53 -10.29
N ARG A 884 7.74 -18.48 -10.46
CA ARG A 884 8.99 -18.32 -11.20
C ARG A 884 8.74 -17.70 -12.58
N VAL A 885 9.47 -16.61 -12.85
CA VAL A 885 9.50 -15.97 -14.17
C VAL A 885 10.89 -16.20 -14.79
N ILE A 886 10.95 -16.65 -16.03
CA ILE A 886 12.16 -16.67 -16.85
C ILE A 886 11.92 -15.77 -18.04
N GLY A 887 12.84 -14.80 -18.27
CA GLY A 887 12.64 -13.81 -19.31
C GLY A 887 13.92 -13.39 -20.01
N LEU A 888 13.74 -12.87 -21.22
CA LEU A 888 14.75 -12.28 -22.06
C LEU A 888 14.43 -10.81 -22.29
N SER A 889 15.43 -9.93 -22.20
CA SER A 889 15.27 -8.54 -22.58
C SER A 889 16.40 -8.09 -23.51
N PHE A 890 16.02 -7.20 -24.41
CA PHE A 890 16.90 -6.57 -25.38
C PHE A 890 16.82 -5.06 -25.21
N THR A 891 17.98 -4.42 -25.05
CA THR A 891 18.09 -2.97 -24.89
C THR A 891 19.01 -2.41 -25.95
N TYR A 892 18.59 -1.30 -26.56
CA TYR A 892 19.41 -0.45 -27.40
C TYR A 892 19.58 0.92 -26.77
N GLN A 893 20.81 1.43 -26.67
CA GLN A 893 21.15 2.74 -26.10
C GLN A 893 21.99 3.52 -27.08
N TYR A 894 21.82 4.83 -27.15
CA TYR A 894 22.66 5.70 -27.96
C TYR A 894 22.87 7.07 -27.28
N GLY A 895 23.93 7.78 -27.67
CA GLY A 895 24.27 9.08 -27.10
C GLY A 895 24.60 9.00 -25.60
N SER A 896 24.14 9.96 -24.83
CA SER A 896 24.38 10.05 -23.38
C SER A 896 23.87 8.85 -22.58
N GLU A 897 22.90 8.10 -23.12
CA GLU A 897 22.39 6.89 -22.47
C GLU A 897 23.29 5.65 -22.69
N ALA A 898 24.25 5.73 -23.60
CA ALA A 898 25.19 4.66 -23.92
C ALA A 898 26.45 4.66 -23.03
N GLN A 899 26.58 5.62 -22.10
CA GLN A 899 27.73 5.81 -21.20
C GLN A 899 27.61 5.09 -19.84
#